data_4323edb2f585e7870672f1b188bec2e3
#
_entry.id   4323edb2f585e7870672f1b188bec2e3
#
_cell.length_a   1.000
_cell.length_b   1.000
_cell.length_c   1.000
_cell.angle_alpha   90.00
_cell.angle_beta   90.00
_cell.angle_gamma   90.00
#
_symmetry.space_group_name_H-M   'P 1'
#
loop_
_entity.id
_entity.type
_entity.pdbx_description
1 polymer ?
#
loop_
_entity_poly.entity_id
_entity_poly.type
_entity_poly.pdbx_seq_one_letter_code
_entity_poly.pdbx_strand_id
1 'polypeptide(L)'
;MSQELKQVNKPIRKKDAMNLLLGKPVYVDDVTPHDCLIVKLVHSPHANALIENIDTEAAKAVDTIEAVYTYKDVPQKRFTMAGQTYPEPSPYDRLILDQRVRFVGDPVAIVAGYDEKKVDEALKLIKVKYQVEEAVLDFRTAKDNPILVHPEDNWKALCPVGADNKRNLVATADETHGDLEEVFKSCDHVIERTYHVPAVNQAMMETFRTYCEIDTYGRLHVISSTQIVFHARRILANALDIPKSMIRVEKPRIGGGFGAKQSLVTEIYPAFVTWMTKKPSKLIYTRTESQITGSPRHEMEVTTKVGAMNDGTIRAIDVYTLSNSGAFGEHGPTTVGLSGHKSIPLYTNNLEAFRFHYDVVYTNRLSSGAYRGYGATQGIYALETCVNELADILHMDPVEIREKNMVRQGQKMDAYYGEIADSCALDKCMKRAKKEFDWENRKTPTVMPDGRIKAAGVAMAMQGSGISGVDVGSATLKLNDDGSYMLSIGAADMGTGCDTILAQMAAEELECDVDNIVVFGADTDASPYDSGSYASSTTYVTGMAVRKASEELKENMMKIAANKWECDPESLVFTGNTIDNPATNESFTHTDIATFSQCGNTVPIQVTCTHSSKISPPPYMVGMAEIALDKETGSVEILDYVAVVDCGTVVNTNLATVQTEGGLVQGIGMALSESITYSPKGGLTENNFMTYKIPTRLDMGHLRVYFESSYEKTGPFGAKSIGECVINTPAPALCAAIHSACGAWVRDLPMTPEKIVMAIDE
;
A
#
# COMPACT_ATOMS: atom_id res chain seq x y z
N MET A 1 -21.35 29.64 4.50
CA MET A 1 -20.97 29.75 3.08
C MET A 1 -19.67 28.90 2.95
N SER A 2 -19.63 27.98 2.03
CA SER A 2 -18.37 27.25 1.77
C SER A 2 -17.36 28.24 1.22
N GLN A 3 -16.23 28.42 1.88
CA GLN A 3 -15.12 29.22 1.37
C GLN A 3 -14.75 28.68 -0.01
N GLU A 4 -14.67 29.52 -1.01
CA GLU A 4 -14.24 29.10 -2.35
C GLU A 4 -12.77 28.76 -2.30
N LEU A 5 -12.44 27.49 -2.55
CA LEU A 5 -11.06 26.98 -2.54
C LEU A 5 -10.32 27.50 -3.78
N LYS A 6 -9.14 28.08 -3.56
CA LYS A 6 -8.31 28.70 -4.62
C LYS A 6 -7.33 27.70 -5.25
N GLN A 7 -6.72 26.84 -4.43
CA GLN A 7 -5.71 25.85 -4.83
C GLN A 7 -6.23 24.42 -4.69
N VAL A 8 -6.86 24.06 -3.57
CA VAL A 8 -7.47 22.76 -3.34
C VAL A 8 -8.68 22.57 -4.27
N ASN A 9 -8.92 21.33 -4.70
CA ASN A 9 -9.91 20.95 -5.71
C ASN A 9 -9.63 21.51 -7.12
N LYS A 10 -8.37 21.75 -7.44
CA LYS A 10 -7.95 22.21 -8.76
C LYS A 10 -7.02 21.19 -9.42
N PRO A 11 -6.99 21.11 -10.78
CA PRO A 11 -6.13 20.20 -11.53
C PRO A 11 -4.69 20.74 -11.65
N ILE A 12 -4.05 21.02 -10.51
CA ILE A 12 -2.68 21.54 -10.48
C ILE A 12 -1.72 20.49 -11.07
N ARG A 13 -0.82 20.96 -11.91
CA ARG A 13 0.21 20.12 -12.53
C ARG A 13 1.17 19.57 -11.48
N LYS A 14 1.54 18.29 -11.60
CA LYS A 14 2.56 17.66 -10.73
C LYS A 14 3.87 18.46 -10.81
N LYS A 15 4.40 18.88 -9.65
CA LYS A 15 5.55 19.80 -9.55
C LYS A 15 6.81 19.30 -10.27
N ASP A 16 7.06 18.01 -10.26
CA ASP A 16 8.23 17.39 -10.88
C ASP A 16 7.95 16.85 -12.30
N ALA A 17 6.74 17.00 -12.84
CA ALA A 17 6.34 16.40 -14.12
C ALA A 17 7.29 16.72 -15.29
N MET A 18 7.70 17.99 -15.42
CA MET A 18 8.59 18.39 -16.52
C MET A 18 9.99 17.78 -16.40
N ASN A 19 10.54 17.73 -15.19
CA ASN A 19 11.85 17.14 -14.94
C ASN A 19 11.86 15.64 -15.29
N LEU A 20 10.79 14.92 -14.89
CA LEU A 20 10.64 13.50 -15.23
C LEU A 20 10.49 13.28 -16.74
N LEU A 21 9.66 14.08 -17.43
CA LEU A 21 9.46 13.99 -18.88
C LEU A 21 10.73 14.35 -19.68
N LEU A 22 11.57 15.22 -19.14
CA LEU A 22 12.86 15.61 -19.77
C LEU A 22 14.00 14.64 -19.40
N GLY A 23 13.73 13.56 -18.65
CA GLY A 23 14.73 12.55 -18.31
C GLY A 23 15.79 13.04 -17.32
N LYS A 24 15.46 13.98 -16.42
CA LYS A 24 16.41 14.38 -15.37
C LYS A 24 16.76 13.19 -14.47
N PRO A 25 18.05 13.04 -14.10
CA PRO A 25 18.47 11.99 -13.20
C PRO A 25 17.91 12.23 -11.80
N VAL A 26 17.07 11.32 -11.30
CA VAL A 26 16.33 11.50 -10.04
C VAL A 26 16.15 10.21 -9.24
N TYR A 27 16.45 9.04 -9.81
CA TYR A 27 16.32 7.74 -9.15
C TYR A 27 17.62 7.32 -8.48
N VAL A 28 17.60 6.31 -7.62
CA VAL A 28 18.77 5.86 -6.83
C VAL A 28 20.00 5.68 -7.70
N ASP A 29 19.89 4.97 -8.82
CA ASP A 29 21.06 4.69 -9.68
C ASP A 29 21.55 5.92 -10.46
N ASP A 30 20.67 6.90 -10.66
CA ASP A 30 21.01 8.16 -11.33
C ASP A 30 21.80 9.11 -10.42
N VAL A 31 21.50 9.10 -9.11
CA VAL A 31 22.01 10.11 -8.15
C VAL A 31 23.13 9.56 -7.27
N THR A 32 23.51 8.29 -7.42
CA THR A 32 24.54 7.65 -6.65
C THR A 32 25.82 7.41 -7.47
N PRO A 33 27.02 7.42 -6.84
CA PRO A 33 28.27 7.17 -7.54
C PRO A 33 28.33 5.80 -8.19
N HIS A 34 29.04 5.71 -9.31
CA HIS A 34 29.34 4.45 -10.00
C HIS A 34 30.62 3.79 -9.47
N ASP A 35 31.52 4.56 -8.85
CA ASP A 35 32.73 4.05 -8.22
C ASP A 35 32.43 3.59 -6.79
N CYS A 36 31.87 2.40 -6.68
CA CYS A 36 31.51 1.74 -5.42
C CYS A 36 31.51 0.23 -5.58
N LEU A 37 31.45 -0.51 -4.46
CA LEU A 37 31.29 -1.96 -4.49
C LEU A 37 29.91 -2.34 -5.02
N ILE A 38 29.89 -3.24 -5.99
CA ILE A 38 28.67 -3.88 -6.49
C ILE A 38 28.40 -5.09 -5.63
N VAL A 39 27.23 -5.11 -5.01
CA VAL A 39 26.78 -6.21 -4.14
C VAL A 39 25.81 -7.09 -4.93
N LYS A 40 26.03 -8.39 -4.89
CA LYS A 40 25.09 -9.42 -5.39
C LYS A 40 24.96 -10.56 -4.40
N LEU A 41 23.87 -11.32 -4.54
CA LEU A 41 23.49 -12.38 -3.61
C LEU A 41 23.52 -13.76 -4.29
N VAL A 42 23.95 -14.76 -3.53
CA VAL A 42 23.68 -16.17 -3.87
C VAL A 42 22.33 -16.52 -3.29
N HIS A 43 21.46 -17.10 -4.11
CA HIS A 43 20.11 -17.50 -3.72
C HIS A 43 19.99 -19.00 -3.58
N SER A 44 19.19 -19.48 -2.62
CA SER A 44 18.92 -20.91 -2.41
C SER A 44 18.11 -21.50 -3.57
N PRO A 45 18.50 -22.67 -4.10
CA PRO A 45 17.66 -23.46 -5.00
C PRO A 45 16.63 -24.35 -4.27
N HIS A 46 16.62 -24.37 -2.95
CA HIS A 46 15.80 -25.24 -2.12
C HIS A 46 14.79 -24.45 -1.31
N ALA A 47 13.60 -25.01 -1.14
CA ALA A 47 12.52 -24.42 -0.37
C ALA A 47 12.71 -24.59 1.16
N ASN A 48 13.35 -25.69 1.60
CA ASN A 48 13.69 -25.93 3.00
C ASN A 48 14.98 -26.74 3.07
N ALA A 49 16.01 -26.18 3.67
CA ALA A 49 17.28 -26.89 3.85
C ALA A 49 18.14 -26.25 4.95
N LEU A 50 19.04 -27.03 5.53
CA LEU A 50 20.15 -26.53 6.35
C LEU A 50 21.42 -26.45 5.53
N ILE A 51 22.17 -25.37 5.67
CA ILE A 51 23.52 -25.25 5.10
C ILE A 51 24.48 -26.01 5.99
N GLU A 52 24.96 -27.17 5.52
CA GLU A 52 25.99 -27.96 6.22
C GLU A 52 27.36 -27.33 6.07
N ASN A 53 27.67 -26.85 4.87
CA ASN A 53 28.94 -26.19 4.54
C ASN A 53 28.77 -25.21 3.40
N ILE A 54 29.53 -24.10 3.46
CA ILE A 54 29.64 -23.12 2.39
C ILE A 54 31.13 -22.83 2.16
N ASP A 55 31.61 -23.11 0.95
CA ASP A 55 32.98 -22.86 0.52
C ASP A 55 33.03 -21.59 -0.33
N THR A 56 33.73 -20.57 0.16
CA THR A 56 33.84 -19.24 -0.44
C THR A 56 35.27 -18.93 -0.92
N GLU A 57 36.24 -19.80 -0.71
CA GLU A 57 37.65 -19.49 -0.93
C GLU A 57 37.97 -19.17 -2.40
N ALA A 58 37.41 -19.95 -3.34
CA ALA A 58 37.58 -19.68 -4.76
C ALA A 58 36.95 -18.36 -5.19
N ALA A 59 35.81 -17.97 -4.59
CA ALA A 59 35.15 -16.71 -4.85
C ALA A 59 35.95 -15.52 -4.31
N LYS A 60 36.51 -15.62 -3.12
CA LYS A 60 37.36 -14.59 -2.51
C LYS A 60 38.68 -14.38 -3.30
N ALA A 61 39.14 -15.38 -4.01
CA ALA A 61 40.36 -15.31 -4.81
C ALA A 61 40.15 -14.64 -6.19
N VAL A 62 38.93 -14.34 -6.58
CA VAL A 62 38.65 -13.64 -7.84
C VAL A 62 39.12 -12.17 -7.69
N ASP A 63 39.84 -11.71 -8.72
CA ASP A 63 40.33 -10.34 -8.76
C ASP A 63 39.19 -9.31 -8.61
N THR A 64 39.44 -8.19 -7.91
CA THR A 64 38.49 -7.13 -7.61
C THR A 64 37.38 -7.47 -6.61
N ILE A 65 37.30 -8.69 -6.09
CA ILE A 65 36.40 -9.05 -5.00
C ILE A 65 36.95 -8.50 -3.68
N GLU A 66 36.15 -7.69 -3.02
CA GLU A 66 36.50 -7.07 -1.72
C GLU A 66 36.07 -7.94 -0.55
N ALA A 67 34.86 -8.54 -0.65
CA ALA A 67 34.33 -9.32 0.45
C ALA A 67 33.32 -10.39 -0.02
N VAL A 68 33.30 -11.50 0.71
CA VAL A 68 32.27 -12.56 0.61
C VAL A 68 31.81 -12.89 2.02
N TYR A 69 30.52 -12.69 2.31
CA TYR A 69 29.93 -12.94 3.61
C TYR A 69 28.89 -14.05 3.56
N THR A 70 28.77 -14.80 4.65
CA THR A 70 27.85 -15.91 4.86
C THR A 70 27.09 -15.73 6.17
N TYR A 71 26.19 -16.66 6.52
CA TYR A 71 25.49 -16.64 7.80
C TYR A 71 26.43 -16.59 9.03
N LYS A 72 27.71 -16.97 8.88
CA LYS A 72 28.71 -16.94 9.97
C LYS A 72 29.24 -15.55 10.26
N ASP A 73 29.07 -14.62 9.32
CA ASP A 73 29.69 -13.29 9.34
C ASP A 73 28.71 -12.19 9.78
N VAL A 74 27.41 -12.50 9.88
CA VAL A 74 26.33 -11.55 10.17
C VAL A 74 25.85 -11.64 11.61
N PRO A 75 25.26 -10.56 12.18
CA PRO A 75 24.64 -10.60 13.50
C PRO A 75 23.57 -11.68 13.60
N GLN A 76 23.57 -12.45 14.69
CA GLN A 76 22.61 -13.53 14.95
C GLN A 76 21.38 -13.07 15.74
N LYS A 77 20.96 -11.83 15.54
CA LYS A 77 19.81 -11.20 16.19
C LYS A 77 18.64 -11.13 15.21
N ARG A 78 17.55 -11.83 15.53
CA ARG A 78 16.37 -11.82 14.67
C ARG A 78 15.67 -10.46 14.69
N PHE A 79 15.17 -10.07 13.55
CA PHE A 79 14.40 -8.83 13.32
C PHE A 79 13.19 -9.12 12.42
N THR A 80 12.32 -8.14 12.25
CA THR A 80 11.24 -8.17 11.24
C THR A 80 11.51 -7.12 10.17
N MET A 81 11.13 -7.42 8.93
CA MET A 81 11.21 -6.47 7.80
C MET A 81 9.98 -5.56 7.70
N ALA A 82 8.92 -5.84 8.43
CA ALA A 82 7.75 -4.99 8.47
C ALA A 82 8.03 -3.68 9.21
N GLY A 83 7.56 -2.58 8.62
CA GLY A 83 7.81 -1.24 9.16
C GLY A 83 6.54 -0.48 9.48
N GLN A 84 5.71 -0.95 10.42
CA GLN A 84 4.55 -0.18 10.83
C GLN A 84 4.75 0.40 12.23
N THR A 85 4.20 -0.03 13.26
CA THR A 85 4.30 0.53 14.61
C THR A 85 5.54 0.02 15.37
N TYR A 86 5.64 0.33 16.67
CA TYR A 86 6.56 -0.29 17.59
C TYR A 86 5.86 -0.49 18.97
N PRO A 87 5.88 -1.72 19.54
CA PRO A 87 6.45 -2.93 18.92
C PRO A 87 5.69 -3.31 17.63
N GLU A 88 6.43 -3.90 16.70
CA GLU A 88 5.84 -4.34 15.43
C GLU A 88 4.86 -5.51 15.67
N PRO A 89 3.66 -5.47 15.08
CA PRO A 89 2.68 -6.56 15.20
C PRO A 89 3.05 -7.77 14.31
N SER A 90 4.34 -8.02 14.13
CA SER A 90 4.89 -9.08 13.28
C SER A 90 5.96 -9.83 14.03
N PRO A 91 6.12 -11.14 13.81
CA PRO A 91 7.20 -11.92 14.41
C PRO A 91 8.60 -11.41 14.02
N TYR A 92 9.52 -11.55 14.95
CA TYR A 92 10.97 -11.38 14.76
C TYR A 92 11.54 -12.73 14.35
N ASP A 93 11.50 -13.02 13.06
CA ASP A 93 11.75 -14.33 12.50
C ASP A 93 12.91 -14.36 11.48
N ARG A 94 13.47 -13.20 11.09
CA ARG A 94 14.49 -13.08 10.04
C ARG A 94 15.87 -12.74 10.59
N LEU A 95 16.91 -13.27 9.92
CA LEU A 95 18.33 -12.85 10.02
C LEU A 95 18.76 -12.22 8.70
N ILE A 96 19.89 -11.50 8.66
CA ILE A 96 20.48 -10.98 7.40
C ILE A 96 20.78 -12.14 6.44
N LEU A 97 21.46 -13.16 6.94
CA LEU A 97 21.67 -14.47 6.32
C LEU A 97 21.45 -15.53 7.41
N ASP A 98 20.75 -16.60 7.09
CA ASP A 98 20.48 -17.68 8.02
C ASP A 98 21.15 -18.99 7.56
N GLN A 99 21.49 -19.88 8.49
CA GLN A 99 21.93 -21.23 8.19
C GLN A 99 20.80 -22.08 7.61
N ARG A 100 19.54 -21.81 7.99
CA ARG A 100 18.35 -22.43 7.40
C ARG A 100 17.81 -21.56 6.28
N VAL A 101 17.69 -22.12 5.10
CA VAL A 101 16.95 -21.51 4.00
C VAL A 101 15.51 -21.98 4.02
N ARG A 102 14.56 -21.06 3.74
CA ARG A 102 13.13 -21.29 3.93
C ARG A 102 12.27 -21.16 2.68
N PHE A 103 12.85 -20.68 1.58
CA PHE A 103 12.17 -20.63 0.28
C PHE A 103 13.18 -20.65 -0.87
N VAL A 104 12.75 -21.01 -2.07
CA VAL A 104 13.58 -20.92 -3.28
C VAL A 104 13.79 -19.45 -3.62
N GLY A 105 15.01 -18.96 -3.52
CA GLY A 105 15.34 -17.55 -3.65
C GLY A 105 15.87 -16.92 -2.35
N ASP A 106 15.84 -17.63 -1.22
CA ASP A 106 16.35 -17.12 0.07
C ASP A 106 17.85 -16.82 -0.03
N PRO A 107 18.32 -15.62 0.40
CA PRO A 107 19.72 -15.23 0.32
C PRO A 107 20.64 -16.11 1.19
N VAL A 108 21.72 -16.61 0.60
CA VAL A 108 22.67 -17.55 1.23
C VAL A 108 24.04 -16.91 1.49
N ALA A 109 24.51 -16.07 0.57
CA ALA A 109 25.77 -15.37 0.69
C ALA A 109 25.74 -14.02 -0.01
N ILE A 110 26.56 -13.08 0.47
CA ILE A 110 26.75 -11.75 -0.10
C ILE A 110 28.13 -11.71 -0.74
N VAL A 111 28.22 -11.26 -2.00
CA VAL A 111 29.48 -11.01 -2.71
C VAL A 111 29.56 -9.52 -3.04
N ALA A 112 30.67 -8.88 -2.75
CA ALA A 112 30.92 -7.48 -3.03
C ALA A 112 32.27 -7.28 -3.73
N GLY A 113 32.26 -6.55 -4.84
CA GLY A 113 33.46 -6.29 -5.66
C GLY A 113 33.29 -5.06 -6.56
N TYR A 114 34.37 -4.58 -7.16
CA TYR A 114 34.36 -3.37 -7.99
C TYR A 114 33.98 -3.62 -9.46
N ASP A 115 34.06 -4.84 -9.94
CA ASP A 115 33.70 -5.22 -11.31
C ASP A 115 32.51 -6.18 -11.30
N GLU A 116 31.40 -5.78 -11.94
CA GLU A 116 30.16 -6.57 -11.94
C GLU A 116 30.35 -7.96 -12.54
N LYS A 117 31.15 -8.09 -13.63
CA LYS A 117 31.40 -9.39 -14.25
C LYS A 117 32.22 -10.30 -13.35
N LYS A 118 33.14 -9.74 -12.58
CA LYS A 118 33.92 -10.47 -11.59
C LYS A 118 33.09 -10.88 -10.38
N VAL A 119 32.13 -10.04 -9.96
CA VAL A 119 31.13 -10.43 -8.95
C VAL A 119 30.28 -11.59 -9.47
N ASP A 120 29.82 -11.57 -10.72
CA ASP A 120 29.06 -12.67 -11.34
C ASP A 120 29.89 -13.97 -11.49
N GLU A 121 31.19 -13.85 -11.73
CA GLU A 121 32.13 -14.97 -11.73
C GLU A 121 32.26 -15.57 -10.32
N ALA A 122 32.50 -14.73 -9.32
CA ALA A 122 32.65 -15.12 -7.93
C ALA A 122 31.39 -15.83 -7.37
N LEU A 123 30.19 -15.34 -7.69
CA LEU A 123 28.92 -15.97 -7.30
C LEU A 123 28.87 -17.44 -7.73
N LYS A 124 29.33 -17.78 -8.96
CA LYS A 124 29.31 -19.14 -9.51
C LYS A 124 30.34 -20.06 -8.87
N LEU A 125 31.36 -19.51 -8.24
CA LEU A 125 32.43 -20.27 -7.57
C LEU A 125 32.07 -20.64 -6.13
N ILE A 126 31.05 -20.02 -5.54
CA ILE A 126 30.60 -20.41 -4.20
C ILE A 126 29.91 -21.77 -4.25
N LYS A 127 30.37 -22.69 -3.42
CA LYS A 127 29.82 -24.03 -3.32
C LYS A 127 29.08 -24.19 -2.00
N VAL A 128 27.81 -24.50 -2.05
CA VAL A 128 26.98 -24.73 -0.87
C VAL A 128 26.58 -26.20 -0.81
N LYS A 129 26.82 -26.81 0.33
CA LYS A 129 26.31 -28.14 0.64
C LYS A 129 25.11 -28.03 1.51
N TYR A 130 23.98 -28.52 1.03
CA TYR A 130 22.69 -28.46 1.72
C TYR A 130 22.29 -29.83 2.26
N GLN A 131 21.76 -29.89 3.45
CA GLN A 131 20.88 -30.94 3.93
C GLN A 131 19.45 -30.51 3.60
N VAL A 132 18.91 -31.04 2.50
CA VAL A 132 17.55 -30.70 2.05
C VAL A 132 16.54 -31.43 2.93
N GLU A 133 15.53 -30.68 3.36
CA GLU A 133 14.45 -31.17 4.20
C GLU A 133 13.11 -31.06 3.46
N GLU A 134 12.09 -31.75 3.98
CA GLU A 134 10.72 -31.63 3.45
C GLU A 134 10.17 -30.20 3.68
N ALA A 135 9.43 -29.69 2.69
CA ALA A 135 8.92 -28.32 2.69
C ALA A 135 7.39 -28.30 2.77
N VAL A 136 6.85 -27.35 3.54
CA VAL A 136 5.41 -27.04 3.60
C VAL A 136 5.10 -26.03 2.51
N LEU A 137 4.56 -26.50 1.37
CA LEU A 137 4.27 -25.65 0.23
C LEU A 137 2.78 -25.29 0.08
N ASP A 138 1.87 -26.10 0.62
CA ASP A 138 0.44 -25.80 0.62
C ASP A 138 0.04 -25.15 1.95
N PHE A 139 -0.41 -23.90 1.89
CA PHE A 139 -0.81 -23.14 3.08
C PHE A 139 -2.06 -23.72 3.78
N ARG A 140 -2.89 -24.46 3.05
CA ARG A 140 -4.08 -25.12 3.62
C ARG A 140 -3.72 -26.20 4.62
N THR A 141 -2.53 -26.76 4.51
CA THR A 141 -2.03 -27.84 5.39
C THR A 141 -0.92 -27.36 6.32
N ALA A 142 -0.63 -26.07 6.35
CA ALA A 142 0.50 -25.52 7.09
C ALA A 142 0.26 -25.38 8.60
N LYS A 143 -0.96 -24.99 8.99
CA LYS A 143 -1.34 -24.87 10.40
C LYS A 143 -1.26 -26.24 11.08
N ASP A 144 -0.59 -26.27 12.23
CA ASP A 144 -0.36 -27.48 13.03
C ASP A 144 0.37 -28.62 12.27
N ASN A 145 1.08 -28.28 11.18
CA ASN A 145 1.90 -29.23 10.45
C ASN A 145 3.12 -29.65 11.31
N PRO A 146 3.52 -30.93 11.33
CA PRO A 146 4.70 -31.36 12.07
C PRO A 146 6.02 -30.81 11.54
N ILE A 147 6.06 -30.39 10.27
CA ILE A 147 7.19 -29.69 9.67
C ILE A 147 7.07 -28.22 9.98
N LEU A 148 8.05 -27.68 10.71
CA LEU A 148 8.06 -26.29 11.14
C LEU A 148 8.93 -25.43 10.24
N VAL A 149 8.40 -24.32 9.76
CA VAL A 149 9.16 -23.32 8.98
C VAL A 149 10.14 -22.58 9.88
N HIS A 150 9.74 -22.32 11.13
CA HIS A 150 10.56 -21.69 12.16
C HIS A 150 10.66 -22.58 13.42
N PRO A 151 11.52 -23.60 13.43
CA PRO A 151 11.71 -24.47 14.61
C PRO A 151 12.53 -23.80 15.73
N GLU A 152 13.15 -22.64 15.49
CA GLU A 152 14.13 -22.00 16.37
C GLU A 152 13.51 -21.44 17.66
N ASP A 153 14.23 -21.55 18.77
CA ASP A 153 13.79 -21.04 20.07
C ASP A 153 14.01 -19.51 20.24
N ASN A 154 14.85 -18.90 19.40
CA ASN A 154 15.09 -17.44 19.40
C ASN A 154 14.09 -16.66 18.54
N TRP A 155 13.10 -17.32 17.96
CA TRP A 155 11.93 -16.69 17.36
C TRP A 155 11.07 -16.03 18.45
N LYS A 156 10.45 -14.89 18.16
CA LYS A 156 9.55 -14.19 19.10
C LYS A 156 8.55 -13.29 18.39
N ALA A 157 7.40 -13.09 19.02
CA ALA A 157 6.45 -12.04 18.70
C ALA A 157 6.36 -11.06 19.89
N LEU A 158 6.35 -9.76 19.63
CA LEU A 158 6.29 -8.74 20.68
C LEU A 158 4.86 -8.24 20.93
N CYS A 159 3.93 -8.50 20.02
CA CYS A 159 2.52 -8.18 20.14
C CYS A 159 1.67 -9.45 20.27
N PRO A 160 0.54 -9.38 20.99
CA PRO A 160 -0.37 -10.52 21.18
C PRO A 160 -1.27 -10.73 19.95
N VAL A 161 -0.68 -11.12 18.83
CA VAL A 161 -1.37 -11.36 17.55
C VAL A 161 -1.75 -12.85 17.36
N GLY A 162 -1.64 -13.68 18.38
CA GLY A 162 -1.89 -15.12 18.28
C GLY A 162 -0.81 -15.90 17.54
N ALA A 163 0.39 -15.34 17.45
CA ALA A 163 1.52 -15.96 16.75
C ALA A 163 2.11 -17.14 17.54
N ASP A 164 2.38 -18.26 16.86
CA ASP A 164 2.97 -19.48 17.44
C ASP A 164 3.77 -20.24 16.38
N ASN A 165 5.11 -20.16 16.43
CA ASN A 165 5.97 -20.83 15.46
C ASN A 165 5.90 -22.36 15.54
N LYS A 166 5.51 -22.94 16.68
CA LYS A 166 5.36 -24.39 16.84
C LYS A 166 4.07 -24.93 16.19
N ARG A 167 3.21 -24.03 15.76
CA ARG A 167 1.98 -24.32 15.01
C ARG A 167 2.02 -23.80 13.57
N ASN A 168 3.16 -23.27 13.13
CA ASN A 168 3.28 -22.50 11.88
C ASN A 168 2.30 -21.31 11.79
N LEU A 169 1.94 -20.69 12.92
CA LEU A 169 1.07 -19.52 12.95
C LEU A 169 1.89 -18.22 13.04
N VAL A 170 1.62 -17.31 12.10
CA VAL A 170 2.08 -15.91 12.13
C VAL A 170 1.12 -15.05 12.95
N ALA A 171 -0.18 -15.31 12.82
CA ALA A 171 -1.23 -14.66 13.58
C ALA A 171 -2.53 -15.47 13.52
N THR A 172 -3.40 -15.27 14.51
CA THR A 172 -4.79 -15.73 14.52
C THR A 172 -5.64 -14.81 15.37
N ALA A 173 -6.88 -14.57 14.99
CA ALA A 173 -7.85 -13.82 15.78
C ALA A 173 -9.27 -14.30 15.49
N ASP A 174 -10.19 -13.99 16.41
CA ASP A 174 -11.62 -14.26 16.31
C ASP A 174 -12.38 -13.12 16.98
N GLU A 175 -13.22 -12.44 16.24
CA GLU A 175 -14.06 -11.34 16.69
C GLU A 175 -15.52 -11.65 16.34
N THR A 176 -16.39 -11.64 17.34
CA THR A 176 -17.83 -11.90 17.17
C THR A 176 -18.65 -10.78 17.80
N HIS A 177 -19.69 -10.35 17.10
CA HIS A 177 -20.66 -9.38 17.58
C HIS A 177 -22.08 -9.93 17.39
N GLY A 178 -22.92 -9.81 18.40
CA GLY A 178 -24.29 -10.35 18.41
C GLY A 178 -24.37 -11.87 18.56
N ASP A 179 -25.58 -12.43 18.51
CA ASP A 179 -25.82 -13.86 18.53
C ASP A 179 -25.91 -14.41 17.11
N LEU A 180 -24.75 -14.70 16.55
CA LEU A 180 -24.62 -15.08 15.14
C LEU A 180 -25.45 -16.32 14.79
N GLU A 181 -25.48 -17.35 15.64
CA GLU A 181 -26.17 -18.60 15.37
C GLU A 181 -27.70 -18.41 15.40
N GLU A 182 -28.24 -17.65 16.32
CA GLU A 182 -29.68 -17.36 16.37
C GLU A 182 -30.11 -16.47 15.20
N VAL A 183 -29.27 -15.50 14.81
CA VAL A 183 -29.59 -14.67 13.64
C VAL A 183 -29.59 -15.50 12.35
N PHE A 184 -28.58 -16.37 12.13
CA PHE A 184 -28.58 -17.27 10.97
C PHE A 184 -29.80 -18.19 10.93
N LYS A 185 -30.22 -18.78 12.07
CA LYS A 185 -31.43 -19.63 12.12
C LYS A 185 -32.71 -18.88 11.78
N SER A 186 -32.74 -17.57 11.99
CA SER A 186 -33.91 -16.72 11.71
C SER A 186 -33.90 -16.15 10.28
N CYS A 187 -32.86 -16.38 9.50
CA CYS A 187 -32.80 -15.97 8.09
C CYS A 187 -33.53 -16.96 7.17
N ASP A 188 -34.18 -16.42 6.15
CA ASP A 188 -34.85 -17.25 5.13
C ASP A 188 -33.83 -17.92 4.19
N HIS A 189 -32.71 -17.24 3.92
CA HIS A 189 -31.64 -17.73 3.08
C HIS A 189 -30.29 -17.61 3.82
N VAL A 190 -29.51 -18.68 3.76
CA VAL A 190 -28.12 -18.71 4.26
C VAL A 190 -27.25 -19.33 3.19
N ILE A 191 -26.29 -18.58 2.71
CA ILE A 191 -25.31 -19.09 1.73
C ILE A 191 -23.91 -19.04 2.33
N GLU A 192 -23.09 -20.04 1.98
CA GLU A 192 -21.68 -20.11 2.40
C GLU A 192 -20.84 -20.45 1.17
N ARG A 193 -19.79 -19.66 0.94
CA ARG A 193 -18.92 -19.80 -0.24
C ARG A 193 -17.48 -19.55 0.13
N THR A 194 -16.57 -20.27 -0.52
CA THR A 194 -15.13 -20.07 -0.41
C THR A 194 -14.57 -19.52 -1.70
N TYR A 195 -13.77 -18.48 -1.60
CA TYR A 195 -13.13 -17.78 -2.70
C TYR A 195 -11.62 -17.82 -2.55
N HIS A 196 -10.90 -18.12 -3.62
CA HIS A 196 -9.44 -18.12 -3.66
C HIS A 196 -8.90 -16.90 -4.41
N VAL A 197 -7.95 -16.21 -3.78
CA VAL A 197 -7.22 -15.09 -4.37
C VAL A 197 -5.74 -15.41 -4.35
N PRO A 198 -5.09 -15.58 -5.51
CA PRO A 198 -3.68 -15.94 -5.58
C PRO A 198 -2.78 -14.79 -5.14
N ALA A 199 -1.52 -15.12 -4.88
CA ALA A 199 -0.49 -14.10 -4.77
C ALA A 199 -0.29 -13.39 -6.12
N VAL A 200 -0.06 -12.07 -6.08
CA VAL A 200 0.26 -11.24 -7.25
C VAL A 200 1.39 -10.28 -6.93
N ASN A 201 2.24 -9.99 -7.91
CA ASN A 201 3.40 -9.11 -7.76
C ASN A 201 3.01 -7.65 -8.02
N GLN A 202 3.58 -6.70 -7.27
CA GLN A 202 3.33 -5.26 -7.44
C GLN A 202 3.83 -4.72 -8.77
N ALA A 203 4.77 -5.41 -9.41
CA ALA A 203 5.26 -5.13 -10.76
C ALA A 203 5.69 -3.67 -11.00
N MET A 204 6.19 -2.99 -9.94
CA MET A 204 6.67 -1.62 -10.04
C MET A 204 7.76 -1.51 -11.12
N MET A 205 7.77 -0.41 -11.90
CA MET A 205 8.73 -0.21 -12.98
C MET A 205 10.17 -0.18 -12.47
N GLU A 206 10.44 0.56 -11.42
CA GLU A 206 11.72 0.58 -10.72
C GLU A 206 11.85 -0.64 -9.81
N THR A 207 12.84 -1.50 -10.07
CA THR A 207 13.19 -2.64 -9.21
C THR A 207 13.72 -2.16 -7.86
N PHE A 208 13.85 -3.06 -6.88
CA PHE A 208 14.49 -2.72 -5.60
C PHE A 208 15.95 -2.33 -5.80
N ARG A 209 16.37 -1.25 -5.16
CA ARG A 209 17.75 -0.73 -5.25
C ARG A 209 18.12 0.15 -4.08
N THR A 210 19.37 0.02 -3.66
CA THR A 210 19.93 0.74 -2.52
C THR A 210 21.41 1.00 -2.72
N TYR A 211 21.84 2.19 -2.36
CA TYR A 211 23.24 2.60 -2.22
C TYR A 211 23.53 2.95 -0.77
N CYS A 212 24.74 2.63 -0.30
CA CYS A 212 25.19 2.93 1.05
C CYS A 212 26.62 3.48 1.04
N GLU A 213 26.89 4.42 1.93
CA GLU A 213 28.22 4.97 2.17
C GLU A 213 28.42 5.29 3.67
N ILE A 214 29.65 5.55 4.07
CA ILE A 214 29.95 6.13 5.40
C ILE A 214 30.11 7.63 5.23
N ASP A 215 29.30 8.41 5.97
CA ASP A 215 29.34 9.86 5.93
C ASP A 215 30.58 10.41 6.66
N THR A 216 30.79 11.74 6.59
CA THR A 216 31.93 12.42 7.23
C THR A 216 31.95 12.32 8.76
N TYR A 217 30.85 11.93 9.38
CA TYR A 217 30.72 11.69 10.81
C TYR A 217 30.87 10.22 11.20
N GLY A 218 31.20 9.34 10.24
CA GLY A 218 31.35 7.91 10.46
C GLY A 218 30.04 7.15 10.57
N ARG A 219 28.92 7.75 10.15
CA ARG A 219 27.60 7.12 10.17
C ARG A 219 27.30 6.46 8.83
N LEU A 220 26.46 5.44 8.86
CA LEU A 220 25.93 4.79 7.66
C LEU A 220 24.86 5.69 7.01
N HIS A 221 25.12 6.17 5.82
CA HIS A 221 24.16 6.88 4.98
C HIS A 221 23.60 5.91 3.93
N VAL A 222 22.28 5.76 3.90
CA VAL A 222 21.55 4.83 3.03
C VAL A 222 20.65 5.64 2.11
N ILE A 223 20.86 5.52 0.80
CA ILE A 223 20.02 6.10 -0.25
C ILE A 223 19.22 4.95 -0.88
N SER A 224 17.92 4.93 -0.66
CA SER A 224 17.07 3.82 -1.10
C SER A 224 15.72 4.28 -1.67
N SER A 225 15.20 3.51 -2.62
CA SER A 225 13.83 3.68 -3.11
C SER A 225 12.83 3.05 -2.13
N THR A 226 12.70 3.63 -0.94
CA THR A 226 11.85 3.16 0.16
C THR A 226 10.67 4.10 0.44
N GLN A 227 9.53 3.54 0.84
CA GLN A 227 8.33 4.28 1.28
C GLN A 227 8.41 4.72 2.74
N ILE A 228 9.40 4.21 3.53
CA ILE A 228 9.38 4.21 5.00
C ILE A 228 10.75 4.58 5.62
N VAL A 229 11.32 5.73 5.25
CA VAL A 229 12.70 6.10 5.66
C VAL A 229 12.97 5.95 7.16
N PHE A 230 12.04 6.35 8.04
CA PHE A 230 12.21 6.27 9.50
C PHE A 230 12.11 4.83 10.01
N HIS A 231 11.23 4.02 9.44
CA HIS A 231 11.17 2.60 9.77
C HIS A 231 12.35 1.83 9.19
N ALA A 232 12.80 2.18 7.98
CA ALA A 232 14.01 1.62 7.38
C ALA A 232 15.22 1.84 8.30
N ARG A 233 15.41 3.05 8.85
CA ARG A 233 16.43 3.33 9.84
C ARG A 233 16.33 2.43 11.08
N ARG A 234 15.12 2.21 11.60
CA ARG A 234 14.87 1.34 12.76
C ARG A 234 15.20 -0.13 12.46
N ILE A 235 14.74 -0.63 11.32
CA ILE A 235 14.96 -2.04 10.92
C ILE A 235 16.45 -2.30 10.67
N LEU A 236 17.14 -1.39 9.97
CA LEU A 236 18.58 -1.48 9.75
C LEU A 236 19.37 -1.47 11.07
N ALA A 237 18.98 -0.62 12.03
CA ALA A 237 19.60 -0.59 13.35
C ALA A 237 19.43 -1.93 14.09
N ASN A 238 18.25 -2.55 13.98
CA ASN A 238 17.99 -3.87 14.57
C ASN A 238 18.78 -4.98 13.86
N ALA A 239 18.81 -4.98 12.53
CA ALA A 239 19.48 -6.00 11.73
C ALA A 239 21.00 -5.97 11.88
N LEU A 240 21.58 -4.76 11.89
CA LEU A 240 23.02 -4.53 12.03
C LEU A 240 23.51 -4.53 13.49
N ASP A 241 22.58 -4.51 14.44
CA ASP A 241 22.84 -4.36 15.89
C ASP A 241 23.67 -3.12 16.24
N ILE A 242 23.30 -1.98 15.65
CA ILE A 242 23.95 -0.67 15.87
C ILE A 242 22.91 0.40 16.28
N PRO A 243 23.33 1.49 16.95
CA PRO A 243 22.42 2.56 17.33
C PRO A 243 21.76 3.23 16.13
N LYS A 244 20.47 3.61 16.24
CA LYS A 244 19.75 4.37 15.21
C LYS A 244 20.44 5.69 14.83
N SER A 245 21.12 6.33 15.77
CA SER A 245 21.88 7.57 15.55
C SER A 245 23.06 7.39 14.58
N MET A 246 23.51 6.16 14.37
CA MET A 246 24.56 5.82 13.41
C MET A 246 24.04 5.59 11.99
N ILE A 247 22.76 5.82 11.74
CA ILE A 247 22.13 5.57 10.43
C ILE A 247 21.33 6.81 10.01
N ARG A 248 21.59 7.29 8.78
CA ARG A 248 20.77 8.22 8.04
C ARG A 248 20.15 7.48 6.84
N VAL A 249 18.87 7.66 6.61
CA VAL A 249 18.17 7.11 5.44
C VAL A 249 17.54 8.24 4.66
N GLU A 250 17.83 8.28 3.37
CA GLU A 250 17.31 9.26 2.42
C GLU A 250 16.66 8.54 1.24
N LYS A 251 15.55 9.08 0.73
CA LYS A 251 14.92 8.59 -0.49
C LYS A 251 15.03 9.60 -1.62
N PRO A 252 15.54 9.21 -2.80
CA PRO A 252 15.38 9.98 -4.04
C PRO A 252 13.97 9.79 -4.62
N ARG A 253 13.73 10.12 -5.88
CA ARG A 253 12.48 9.79 -6.55
C ARG A 253 12.29 8.26 -6.61
N ILE A 254 11.05 7.80 -6.42
CA ILE A 254 10.68 6.38 -6.42
C ILE A 254 9.85 6.07 -7.66
N GLY A 255 10.27 5.07 -8.43
CA GLY A 255 9.63 4.61 -9.66
C GLY A 255 8.53 3.56 -9.44
N GLY A 256 7.57 3.88 -8.56
CA GLY A 256 6.49 3.00 -8.14
C GLY A 256 6.84 2.17 -6.91
N GLY A 257 5.84 1.90 -6.09
CA GLY A 257 5.99 1.09 -4.87
C GLY A 257 4.82 0.14 -4.67
N PHE A 258 3.60 0.66 -4.68
CA PHE A 258 2.35 -0.08 -4.51
C PHE A 258 2.30 -0.95 -3.24
N GLY A 259 3.14 -0.63 -2.24
CA GLY A 259 3.34 -1.41 -1.03
C GLY A 259 4.62 -2.26 -1.02
N ALA A 260 5.20 -2.64 -2.16
CA ALA A 260 6.41 -3.46 -2.20
C ALA A 260 7.60 -2.86 -1.42
N LYS A 261 7.73 -1.53 -1.46
CA LYS A 261 8.82 -0.79 -0.82
C LYS A 261 8.50 -0.34 0.62
N GLN A 262 7.52 -1.02 1.24
CA GLN A 262 7.15 -0.88 2.66
C GLN A 262 7.88 -1.92 3.55
N SER A 263 8.58 -2.87 2.95
CA SER A 263 9.53 -3.79 3.59
C SER A 263 10.95 -3.48 3.10
N LEU A 264 11.96 -3.83 3.90
CA LEU A 264 13.36 -3.73 3.47
C LEU A 264 13.75 -4.98 2.68
N VAL A 265 13.98 -4.83 1.39
CA VAL A 265 14.32 -5.95 0.49
C VAL A 265 15.80 -5.93 0.10
N THR A 266 16.33 -4.79 -0.34
CA THR A 266 17.73 -4.65 -0.74
C THR A 266 18.59 -3.92 0.30
N GLU A 267 17.99 -3.10 1.15
CA GLU A 267 18.68 -2.13 2.01
C GLU A 267 19.71 -2.77 2.95
N ILE A 268 19.37 -3.95 3.49
CA ILE A 268 20.15 -4.60 4.54
C ILE A 268 21.53 -5.06 4.04
N TYR A 269 21.63 -5.52 2.80
CA TYR A 269 22.85 -6.15 2.27
C TYR A 269 23.97 -5.15 1.95
N PRO A 270 23.75 -4.07 1.17
CA PRO A 270 24.77 -3.05 0.98
C PRO A 270 25.03 -2.27 2.27
N ALA A 271 24.03 -2.10 3.14
CA ALA A 271 24.23 -1.49 4.46
C ALA A 271 25.21 -2.31 5.32
N PHE A 272 25.06 -3.63 5.36
CA PHE A 272 25.98 -4.54 6.04
C PHE A 272 27.38 -4.50 5.41
N VAL A 273 27.50 -4.62 4.08
CA VAL A 273 28.77 -4.54 3.36
C VAL A 273 29.50 -3.22 3.65
N THR A 274 28.81 -2.09 3.50
CA THR A 274 29.38 -0.76 3.77
C THR A 274 29.80 -0.61 5.24
N TRP A 275 28.98 -1.12 6.17
CA TRP A 275 29.31 -1.05 7.59
C TRP A 275 30.57 -1.85 7.93
N MET A 276 30.76 -3.02 7.32
CA MET A 276 31.93 -3.88 7.55
C MET A 276 33.18 -3.40 6.83
N THR A 277 33.08 -3.03 5.56
CA THR A 277 34.23 -2.65 4.72
C THR A 277 34.63 -1.18 4.86
N LYS A 278 33.72 -0.33 5.34
CA LYS A 278 33.81 1.14 5.34
C LYS A 278 33.93 1.75 3.94
N LYS A 279 33.57 0.99 2.91
CA LYS A 279 33.56 1.39 1.50
C LYS A 279 32.13 1.56 1.00
N PRO A 280 31.86 2.51 0.07
CA PRO A 280 30.54 2.63 -0.51
C PRO A 280 30.17 1.36 -1.28
N SER A 281 28.88 1.00 -1.21
CA SER A 281 28.38 -0.18 -1.93
C SER A 281 26.94 0.02 -2.40
N LYS A 282 26.56 -0.70 -3.47
CA LYS A 282 25.19 -0.69 -3.99
C LYS A 282 24.71 -2.09 -4.37
N LEU A 283 23.41 -2.29 -4.22
CA LEU A 283 22.67 -3.46 -4.71
C LEU A 283 21.50 -2.97 -5.56
N ILE A 284 21.46 -3.42 -6.82
CA ILE A 284 20.38 -3.15 -7.76
C ILE A 284 19.86 -4.49 -8.25
N TYR A 285 18.62 -4.83 -7.90
CA TYR A 285 18.02 -6.07 -8.38
C TYR A 285 17.58 -5.97 -9.83
N THR A 286 17.84 -7.03 -10.58
CA THR A 286 17.19 -7.29 -11.85
C THR A 286 15.68 -7.51 -11.66
N ARG A 287 14.91 -7.55 -12.72
CA ARG A 287 13.47 -7.87 -12.63
C ARG A 287 13.24 -9.25 -12.00
N THR A 288 14.01 -10.24 -12.41
CA THR A 288 13.91 -11.60 -11.87
C THR A 288 14.21 -11.62 -10.37
N GLU A 289 15.31 -11.02 -9.92
CA GLU A 289 15.64 -10.93 -8.50
C GLU A 289 14.54 -10.21 -7.72
N SER A 290 14.01 -9.09 -8.24
CA SER A 290 12.91 -8.39 -7.60
C SER A 290 11.64 -9.23 -7.42
N GLN A 291 11.37 -10.17 -8.33
CA GLN A 291 10.19 -11.03 -8.25
C GLN A 291 10.41 -12.24 -7.33
N ILE A 292 11.61 -12.81 -7.31
CA ILE A 292 11.90 -14.00 -6.49
C ILE A 292 12.27 -13.68 -5.02
N THR A 293 12.49 -12.42 -4.68
CA THR A 293 12.88 -11.99 -3.33
C THR A 293 11.99 -10.88 -2.76
N GLY A 294 11.12 -10.28 -3.57
CA GLY A 294 10.15 -9.29 -3.12
C GLY A 294 9.04 -9.91 -2.25
N SER A 295 8.11 -9.07 -1.81
CA SER A 295 6.99 -9.51 -0.96
C SER A 295 5.67 -9.27 -1.71
N PRO A 296 5.17 -10.25 -2.50
CA PRO A 296 3.92 -10.14 -3.26
C PRO A 296 2.70 -10.04 -2.33
N ARG A 297 1.52 -9.80 -2.92
CA ARG A 297 0.22 -9.90 -2.21
C ARG A 297 0.07 -11.26 -1.55
N HIS A 298 -0.52 -11.29 -0.36
CA HIS A 298 -0.91 -12.53 0.32
C HIS A 298 -1.88 -13.37 -0.52
N GLU A 299 -1.55 -14.63 -0.76
CA GLU A 299 -2.51 -15.63 -1.21
C GLU A 299 -3.49 -15.92 -0.08
N MET A 300 -4.79 -15.91 -0.38
CA MET A 300 -5.84 -16.11 0.64
C MET A 300 -6.97 -17.00 0.12
N GLU A 301 -7.48 -17.84 1.00
CA GLU A 301 -8.83 -18.38 0.91
C GLU A 301 -9.74 -17.64 1.87
N VAL A 302 -10.84 -17.10 1.36
CA VAL A 302 -11.83 -16.37 2.15
C VAL A 302 -13.15 -17.08 2.05
N THR A 303 -13.62 -17.63 3.16
CA THR A 303 -14.95 -18.24 3.27
C THR A 303 -15.90 -17.20 3.85
N THR A 304 -16.97 -16.93 3.13
CA THR A 304 -18.03 -16.00 3.54
C THR A 304 -19.33 -16.73 3.70
N LYS A 305 -20.02 -16.49 4.83
CA LYS A 305 -21.38 -16.98 5.08
C LYS A 305 -22.27 -15.77 5.30
N VAL A 306 -23.35 -15.68 4.52
CA VAL A 306 -24.28 -14.54 4.55
C VAL A 306 -25.69 -15.03 4.80
N GLY A 307 -26.37 -14.45 5.79
CA GLY A 307 -27.76 -14.71 6.11
C GLY A 307 -28.65 -13.54 5.75
N ALA A 308 -29.73 -13.80 4.99
CA ALA A 308 -30.66 -12.77 4.55
C ALA A 308 -32.11 -13.23 4.61
N MET A 309 -33.02 -12.26 4.60
CA MET A 309 -34.46 -12.46 4.45
C MET A 309 -34.85 -12.54 2.98
N ASN A 310 -36.05 -13.03 2.69
CA ASN A 310 -36.63 -13.09 1.32
C ASN A 310 -36.67 -11.75 0.60
N ASP A 311 -36.72 -10.66 1.35
CA ASP A 311 -36.72 -9.29 0.81
C ASP A 311 -35.31 -8.72 0.58
N GLY A 312 -34.27 -9.55 0.73
CA GLY A 312 -32.87 -9.17 0.54
C GLY A 312 -32.24 -8.43 1.72
N THR A 313 -32.89 -8.35 2.88
CA THR A 313 -32.30 -7.77 4.09
C THR A 313 -31.22 -8.70 4.64
N ILE A 314 -29.94 -8.29 4.60
CA ILE A 314 -28.79 -9.01 5.14
C ILE A 314 -28.71 -8.76 6.65
N ARG A 315 -28.76 -9.83 7.47
CA ARG A 315 -28.79 -9.74 8.93
C ARG A 315 -27.56 -10.32 9.62
N ALA A 316 -26.89 -11.28 8.99
CA ALA A 316 -25.71 -11.93 9.55
C ALA A 316 -24.63 -12.14 8.51
N ILE A 317 -23.36 -11.92 8.92
CA ILE A 317 -22.19 -12.18 8.08
C ILE A 317 -21.12 -12.87 8.93
N ASP A 318 -20.57 -14.01 8.43
CA ASP A 318 -19.39 -14.66 8.97
C ASP A 318 -18.30 -14.71 7.89
N VAL A 319 -17.11 -14.24 8.22
CA VAL A 319 -15.95 -14.24 7.31
C VAL A 319 -14.78 -14.95 8.00
N TYR A 320 -14.32 -16.03 7.36
CA TYR A 320 -13.08 -16.72 7.72
C TYR A 320 -12.03 -16.47 6.63
N THR A 321 -10.82 -16.07 7.04
CA THR A 321 -9.70 -15.87 6.13
C THR A 321 -8.51 -16.75 6.51
N LEU A 322 -8.12 -17.66 5.64
CA LEU A 322 -6.86 -18.39 5.72
C LEU A 322 -5.85 -17.73 4.76
N SER A 323 -4.71 -17.31 5.30
CA SER A 323 -3.72 -16.56 4.54
C SER A 323 -2.33 -17.17 4.60
N ASN A 324 -1.67 -17.21 3.43
CA ASN A 324 -0.29 -17.62 3.26
C ASN A 324 0.66 -16.45 3.48
N SER A 325 1.45 -16.47 4.55
CA SER A 325 2.51 -15.47 4.80
C SER A 325 3.83 -15.83 4.11
N GLY A 326 3.98 -17.06 3.62
CA GLY A 326 5.25 -17.55 3.12
C GLY A 326 6.27 -17.79 4.24
N ALA A 327 7.54 -17.63 3.92
CA ALA A 327 8.65 -17.99 4.81
C ALA A 327 8.83 -17.08 6.02
N PHE A 328 8.29 -15.85 5.98
CA PHE A 328 8.41 -14.86 7.07
C PHE A 328 7.08 -14.15 7.31
N GLY A 329 6.87 -13.68 8.55
CA GLY A 329 5.61 -13.08 8.98
C GLY A 329 5.34 -11.69 8.38
N GLU A 330 6.36 -10.90 8.18
CA GLU A 330 6.31 -9.55 7.62
C GLU A 330 5.03 -8.76 7.98
N HIS A 331 4.19 -8.45 7.00
CA HIS A 331 2.94 -7.70 7.17
C HIS A 331 1.70 -8.59 7.44
N GLY A 332 1.88 -9.92 7.58
CA GLY A 332 0.78 -10.89 7.68
C GLY A 332 -0.32 -10.52 8.68
N PRO A 333 0.00 -10.26 9.97
CA PRO A 333 -1.02 -10.00 10.97
C PRO A 333 -1.93 -8.79 10.64
N THR A 334 -1.33 -7.71 10.15
CA THR A 334 -2.05 -6.47 9.82
C THR A 334 -2.77 -6.52 8.48
N THR A 335 -2.18 -7.21 7.49
CA THR A 335 -2.79 -7.38 6.16
C THR A 335 -4.09 -8.17 6.27
N VAL A 336 -4.04 -9.31 6.93
CA VAL A 336 -5.19 -10.25 6.96
C VAL A 336 -6.36 -9.69 7.78
N GLY A 337 -6.09 -8.97 8.86
CA GLY A 337 -7.11 -8.28 9.65
C GLY A 337 -8.00 -7.35 8.82
N LEU A 338 -7.48 -6.77 7.73
CA LEU A 338 -8.27 -5.88 6.88
C LEU A 338 -9.22 -6.63 5.92
N SER A 339 -9.11 -7.94 5.74
CA SER A 339 -10.03 -8.69 4.87
C SER A 339 -11.46 -8.66 5.39
N GLY A 340 -11.67 -8.77 6.71
CA GLY A 340 -12.98 -8.62 7.35
C GLY A 340 -13.34 -7.17 7.66
N HIS A 341 -12.43 -6.43 8.31
CA HIS A 341 -12.69 -5.04 8.74
C HIS A 341 -12.90 -4.03 7.61
N LYS A 342 -12.72 -4.41 6.33
CA LYS A 342 -13.00 -3.55 5.17
C LYS A 342 -14.10 -4.11 4.26
N SER A 343 -14.54 -5.33 4.47
CA SER A 343 -15.64 -5.93 3.70
C SER A 343 -16.97 -5.90 4.47
N ILE A 344 -17.01 -6.43 5.68
CA ILE A 344 -18.22 -6.51 6.50
C ILE A 344 -18.88 -5.14 6.74
N PRO A 345 -18.13 -4.06 7.06
CA PRO A 345 -18.73 -2.75 7.34
C PRO A 345 -19.50 -2.12 6.19
N LEU A 346 -19.26 -2.55 4.94
CA LEU A 346 -20.06 -2.11 3.79
C LEU A 346 -21.56 -2.40 3.95
N TYR A 347 -21.90 -3.44 4.72
CA TYR A 347 -23.28 -3.94 4.91
C TYR A 347 -23.85 -3.63 6.30
N THR A 348 -23.36 -2.60 6.97
CA THR A 348 -23.74 -2.22 8.35
C THR A 348 -25.23 -1.91 8.52
N ASN A 349 -25.95 -1.46 7.47
CA ASN A 349 -27.28 -0.86 7.61
C ASN A 349 -28.30 -1.75 8.34
N ASN A 350 -28.29 -3.06 8.04
CA ASN A 350 -29.26 -4.01 8.62
C ASN A 350 -28.57 -5.16 9.37
N LEU A 351 -27.24 -5.08 9.57
CA LEU A 351 -26.44 -6.14 10.16
C LEU A 351 -26.71 -6.24 11.67
N GLU A 352 -27.18 -7.40 12.14
CA GLU A 352 -27.49 -7.67 13.55
C GLU A 352 -26.35 -8.44 14.24
N ALA A 353 -25.66 -9.31 13.48
CA ALA A 353 -24.56 -10.10 14.00
C ALA A 353 -23.48 -10.32 12.92
N PHE A 354 -22.22 -10.35 13.36
CA PHE A 354 -21.12 -10.75 12.51
C PHE A 354 -20.06 -11.52 13.28
N ARG A 355 -19.29 -12.30 12.54
CA ARG A 355 -18.02 -12.87 13.01
C ARG A 355 -16.95 -12.62 11.95
N PHE A 356 -15.77 -12.23 12.41
CA PHE A 356 -14.58 -12.19 11.59
C PHE A 356 -13.46 -12.95 12.29
N HIS A 357 -12.95 -13.99 11.64
CA HIS A 357 -11.86 -14.78 12.20
C HIS A 357 -10.86 -15.15 11.10
N TYR A 358 -9.59 -15.33 11.49
CA TYR A 358 -8.55 -15.62 10.52
C TYR A 358 -7.38 -16.40 11.12
N ASP A 359 -6.68 -17.11 10.23
CA ASP A 359 -5.37 -17.71 10.46
C ASP A 359 -4.38 -17.24 9.40
N VAL A 360 -3.20 -16.83 9.82
CA VAL A 360 -2.07 -16.49 8.96
C VAL A 360 -0.99 -17.51 9.20
N VAL A 361 -0.56 -18.23 8.17
CA VAL A 361 0.33 -19.38 8.31
C VAL A 361 1.67 -19.17 7.61
N TYR A 362 2.71 -19.76 8.18
CA TYR A 362 4.01 -19.91 7.55
C TYR A 362 3.99 -21.04 6.52
N THR A 363 4.70 -20.84 5.41
CA THR A 363 5.02 -21.87 4.41
C THR A 363 6.43 -21.70 3.90
N ASN A 364 6.97 -22.72 3.22
CA ASN A 364 8.28 -22.64 2.55
C ASN A 364 8.17 -22.03 1.13
N ARG A 365 7.37 -20.97 0.99
CA ARG A 365 7.23 -20.14 -0.21
C ARG A 365 7.78 -18.74 0.02
N LEU A 366 7.91 -17.97 -1.05
CA LEU A 366 8.26 -16.55 -0.99
C LEU A 366 7.36 -15.81 0.01
N SER A 367 7.96 -14.95 0.85
CA SER A 367 7.21 -14.18 1.86
C SER A 367 6.22 -13.25 1.21
N SER A 368 5.03 -13.19 1.76
CA SER A 368 4.00 -12.22 1.35
C SER A 368 4.15 -10.92 2.12
N GLY A 369 3.71 -9.81 1.51
CA GLY A 369 3.82 -8.48 2.12
C GLY A 369 2.73 -7.52 1.70
N ALA A 370 3.04 -6.25 1.78
CA ALA A 370 2.10 -5.18 1.47
C ALA A 370 1.89 -5.03 -0.05
N TYR A 371 0.65 -4.95 -0.45
CA TYR A 371 0.23 -4.58 -1.80
C TYR A 371 -1.02 -3.70 -1.69
N ARG A 372 -1.14 -2.68 -2.55
CA ARG A 372 -2.28 -1.74 -2.64
C ARG A 372 -3.62 -2.44 -2.36
N GLY A 373 -4.41 -1.93 -1.43
CA GLY A 373 -5.64 -2.57 -0.94
C GLY A 373 -5.47 -3.49 0.27
N TYR A 374 -4.25 -3.91 0.61
CA TYR A 374 -3.75 -4.48 1.87
C TYR A 374 -4.75 -5.41 2.60
N GLY A 375 -5.12 -6.54 1.98
CA GLY A 375 -6.08 -7.53 2.51
C GLY A 375 -7.54 -7.20 2.22
N ALA A 376 -7.93 -5.94 2.17
CA ALA A 376 -9.29 -5.53 1.82
C ALA A 376 -9.71 -6.04 0.44
N THR A 377 -8.81 -6.01 -0.54
CA THR A 377 -9.10 -6.47 -1.90
C THR A 377 -9.60 -7.92 -1.93
N GLN A 378 -8.96 -8.81 -1.18
CA GLN A 378 -9.35 -10.22 -1.09
C GLN A 378 -10.69 -10.40 -0.36
N GLY A 379 -10.86 -9.72 0.79
CA GLY A 379 -12.10 -9.79 1.56
C GLY A 379 -13.30 -9.19 0.84
N ILE A 380 -13.10 -8.05 0.15
CA ILE A 380 -14.15 -7.41 -0.65
C ILE A 380 -14.50 -8.27 -1.87
N TYR A 381 -13.52 -8.86 -2.56
CA TYR A 381 -13.81 -9.81 -3.63
C TYR A 381 -14.72 -10.93 -3.15
N ALA A 382 -14.39 -11.56 -2.04
CA ALA A 382 -15.16 -12.68 -1.52
C ALA A 382 -16.57 -12.26 -1.08
N LEU A 383 -16.71 -11.22 -0.26
CA LEU A 383 -18.01 -10.82 0.26
C LEU A 383 -18.90 -10.22 -0.82
N GLU A 384 -18.37 -9.34 -1.67
CA GLU A 384 -19.13 -8.73 -2.77
C GLU A 384 -19.61 -9.76 -3.79
N THR A 385 -18.78 -10.78 -4.10
CA THR A 385 -19.19 -11.89 -4.98
C THR A 385 -20.23 -12.75 -4.30
N CYS A 386 -20.10 -13.05 -3.01
CA CYS A 386 -21.11 -13.77 -2.24
C CYS A 386 -22.47 -13.04 -2.22
N VAL A 387 -22.46 -11.71 -2.08
CA VAL A 387 -23.68 -10.88 -2.16
C VAL A 387 -24.29 -10.89 -3.57
N ASN A 388 -23.46 -10.92 -4.62
CA ASN A 388 -23.95 -11.08 -5.99
C ASN A 388 -24.61 -12.46 -6.18
N GLU A 389 -24.02 -13.55 -5.65
CA GLU A 389 -24.63 -14.89 -5.66
C GLU A 389 -25.95 -14.92 -4.87
N LEU A 390 -26.01 -14.21 -3.74
CA LEU A 390 -27.24 -14.09 -2.95
C LEU A 390 -28.33 -13.33 -3.73
N ALA A 391 -27.98 -12.24 -4.41
CA ALA A 391 -28.92 -11.47 -5.25
C ALA A 391 -29.49 -12.33 -6.39
N ASP A 392 -28.66 -13.17 -7.01
CA ASP A 392 -29.09 -14.13 -8.05
C ASP A 392 -30.08 -15.15 -7.48
N ILE A 393 -29.78 -15.77 -6.33
CA ILE A 393 -30.68 -16.71 -5.63
C ILE A 393 -32.03 -16.06 -5.29
N LEU A 394 -32.03 -14.80 -4.88
CA LEU A 394 -33.25 -14.05 -4.56
C LEU A 394 -33.93 -13.46 -5.79
N HIS A 395 -33.38 -13.62 -6.99
CA HIS A 395 -33.84 -12.98 -8.23
C HIS A 395 -33.98 -11.45 -8.08
N MET A 396 -33.07 -10.84 -7.33
CA MET A 396 -33.04 -9.42 -7.03
C MET A 396 -31.93 -8.70 -7.83
N ASP A 397 -32.17 -7.45 -8.23
CA ASP A 397 -31.14 -6.61 -8.84
C ASP A 397 -29.96 -6.45 -7.86
N PRO A 398 -28.70 -6.75 -8.28
CA PRO A 398 -27.54 -6.64 -7.42
C PRO A 398 -27.27 -5.21 -6.94
N VAL A 399 -27.84 -4.21 -7.57
CA VAL A 399 -27.82 -2.83 -7.07
C VAL A 399 -28.84 -2.65 -5.95
N GLU A 400 -30.07 -3.18 -6.09
CA GLU A 400 -31.12 -3.06 -5.08
C GLU A 400 -30.74 -3.69 -3.74
N ILE A 401 -30.13 -4.89 -3.75
CA ILE A 401 -29.67 -5.52 -2.50
C ILE A 401 -28.61 -4.68 -1.80
N ARG A 402 -27.74 -4.00 -2.55
CA ARG A 402 -26.74 -3.07 -2.00
C ARG A 402 -27.37 -1.79 -1.47
N GLU A 403 -28.25 -1.15 -2.23
CA GLU A 403 -28.98 0.05 -1.79
C GLU A 403 -29.76 -0.18 -0.48
N LYS A 404 -30.24 -1.41 -0.27
CA LYS A 404 -30.92 -1.79 0.97
C LYS A 404 -30.00 -1.96 2.17
N ASN A 405 -28.83 -2.52 1.99
CA ASN A 405 -27.97 -3.00 3.09
C ASN A 405 -26.69 -2.17 3.30
N MET A 406 -26.31 -1.31 2.35
CA MET A 406 -25.06 -0.56 2.44
C MET A 406 -25.06 0.45 3.61
N VAL A 407 -23.89 0.66 4.20
CA VAL A 407 -23.65 1.64 5.23
C VAL A 407 -24.10 3.04 4.81
N ARG A 408 -24.65 3.81 5.76
CA ARG A 408 -25.14 5.17 5.58
C ARG A 408 -24.40 6.12 6.49
N GLN A 409 -24.35 7.38 6.09
CA GLN A 409 -23.79 8.44 6.92
C GLN A 409 -24.43 8.47 8.32
N GLY A 410 -23.59 8.58 9.36
CA GLY A 410 -23.99 8.62 10.76
C GLY A 410 -24.16 7.25 11.42
N GLN A 411 -24.06 6.14 10.69
CA GLN A 411 -24.14 4.81 11.29
C GLN A 411 -22.83 4.41 11.98
N LYS A 412 -22.96 3.69 13.08
CA LYS A 412 -21.85 3.05 13.77
C LYS A 412 -21.51 1.73 13.08
N MET A 413 -20.27 1.57 12.71
CA MET A 413 -19.75 0.39 12.03
C MET A 413 -19.04 -0.52 13.05
N ASP A 414 -19.77 -1.41 13.72
CA ASP A 414 -19.18 -2.27 14.76
C ASP A 414 -18.05 -3.13 14.21
N ALA A 415 -18.16 -3.65 12.98
CA ALA A 415 -17.10 -4.41 12.31
C ALA A 415 -15.92 -3.53 11.81
N TYR A 416 -15.99 -2.21 12.01
CA TYR A 416 -14.91 -1.26 11.74
C TYR A 416 -14.50 -0.53 13.02
N TYR A 417 -14.10 -1.32 14.01
CA TYR A 417 -13.66 -0.83 15.32
C TYR A 417 -14.67 0.06 16.06
N GLY A 418 -15.97 -0.01 15.68
CA GLY A 418 -17.02 0.84 16.24
C GLY A 418 -16.96 2.32 15.80
N GLU A 419 -16.20 2.63 14.77
CA GLU A 419 -16.16 4.00 14.21
C GLU A 419 -17.50 4.39 13.57
N ILE A 420 -17.81 5.68 13.61
CA ILE A 420 -19.01 6.25 12.99
C ILE A 420 -18.69 6.68 11.56
N ALA A 421 -19.55 6.35 10.61
CA ALA A 421 -19.46 6.78 9.21
C ALA A 421 -19.87 8.27 9.08
N ASP A 422 -19.12 9.18 9.69
CA ASP A 422 -19.44 10.61 9.74
C ASP A 422 -19.39 11.28 8.35
N SER A 423 -18.50 10.80 7.49
CA SER A 423 -18.36 11.24 6.10
C SER A 423 -18.55 10.07 5.16
N CYS A 424 -19.79 9.78 4.75
CA CYS A 424 -20.13 8.70 3.85
C CYS A 424 -21.08 9.17 2.74
N ALA A 425 -20.62 9.08 1.49
CA ALA A 425 -21.43 9.38 0.31
C ALA A 425 -21.61 8.13 -0.58
N LEU A 426 -21.55 6.91 -0.01
CA LEU A 426 -21.66 5.66 -0.77
C LEU A 426 -22.98 5.56 -1.54
N ASP A 427 -24.10 6.03 -0.97
CA ASP A 427 -25.40 6.12 -1.61
C ASP A 427 -25.41 7.07 -2.82
N LYS A 428 -24.72 8.21 -2.71
CA LYS A 428 -24.54 9.14 -3.83
C LYS A 428 -23.66 8.53 -4.92
N CYS A 429 -22.58 7.83 -4.51
CA CYS A 429 -21.73 7.08 -5.44
C CYS A 429 -22.55 6.04 -6.23
N MET A 430 -23.40 5.26 -5.55
CA MET A 430 -24.27 4.28 -6.20
C MET A 430 -25.23 4.95 -7.18
N LYS A 431 -25.92 6.00 -6.74
CA LYS A 431 -26.85 6.74 -7.59
C LYS A 431 -26.17 7.32 -8.83
N ARG A 432 -24.98 7.87 -8.69
CA ARG A 432 -24.22 8.40 -9.81
C ARG A 432 -23.71 7.31 -10.73
N ALA A 433 -23.19 6.22 -10.18
CA ALA A 433 -22.71 5.08 -10.96
C ALA A 433 -23.83 4.50 -11.83
N LYS A 434 -25.03 4.28 -11.27
CA LYS A 434 -26.22 3.86 -12.04
C LYS A 434 -26.49 4.76 -13.23
N LYS A 435 -26.44 6.08 -13.02
CA LYS A 435 -26.71 7.08 -14.06
C LYS A 435 -25.62 7.09 -15.13
N GLU A 436 -24.36 7.22 -14.73
CA GLU A 436 -23.24 7.38 -15.67
C GLU A 436 -22.93 6.09 -16.44
N PHE A 437 -23.20 4.95 -15.82
CA PHE A 437 -23.08 3.63 -16.45
C PHE A 437 -24.30 3.29 -17.32
N ASP A 438 -25.45 3.91 -17.08
CA ASP A 438 -26.74 3.57 -17.68
C ASP A 438 -27.19 2.14 -17.30
N TRP A 439 -27.18 1.84 -15.98
CA TRP A 439 -27.40 0.51 -15.42
C TRP A 439 -28.68 -0.14 -15.91
N GLU A 440 -29.80 0.60 -15.93
CA GLU A 440 -31.11 0.05 -16.29
C GLU A 440 -31.16 -0.52 -17.72
N ASN A 441 -30.39 0.04 -18.65
CA ASN A 441 -30.29 -0.42 -20.02
C ASN A 441 -29.19 -1.49 -20.23
N ARG A 442 -28.24 -1.63 -19.30
CA ARG A 442 -27.10 -2.55 -19.45
C ARG A 442 -27.14 -3.77 -18.54
N LYS A 443 -27.96 -3.77 -17.48
CA LYS A 443 -28.03 -4.86 -16.50
C LYS A 443 -28.51 -6.20 -17.10
N THR A 444 -29.24 -6.18 -18.21
CA THR A 444 -29.68 -7.37 -18.89
C THR A 444 -28.69 -7.77 -19.99
N PRO A 445 -28.19 -9.02 -19.98
CA PRO A 445 -27.25 -9.47 -21.00
C PRO A 445 -27.84 -9.41 -22.40
N THR A 446 -27.00 -9.09 -23.39
CA THR A 446 -27.40 -9.01 -24.81
C THR A 446 -26.40 -9.72 -25.71
N VAL A 447 -26.89 -10.38 -26.75
CA VAL A 447 -26.04 -11.03 -27.75
C VAL A 447 -25.55 -9.97 -28.74
N MET A 448 -24.27 -9.91 -28.96
CA MET A 448 -23.63 -9.03 -29.93
C MET A 448 -23.69 -9.62 -31.36
N PRO A 449 -23.52 -8.80 -32.41
CA PRO A 449 -23.55 -9.30 -33.81
C PRO A 449 -22.51 -10.37 -34.13
N ASP A 450 -21.37 -10.40 -33.37
CA ASP A 450 -20.31 -11.40 -33.50
C ASP A 450 -20.51 -12.65 -32.64
N GLY A 451 -21.66 -12.77 -31.96
CA GLY A 451 -22.03 -13.90 -31.11
C GLY A 451 -21.58 -13.83 -29.66
N ARG A 452 -20.72 -12.88 -29.31
CA ARG A 452 -20.32 -12.68 -27.91
C ARG A 452 -21.49 -12.17 -27.06
N ILE A 453 -21.41 -12.37 -25.76
CA ILE A 453 -22.40 -11.89 -24.80
C ILE A 453 -21.90 -10.65 -24.12
N LYS A 454 -22.64 -9.55 -24.27
CA LYS A 454 -22.41 -8.32 -23.54
C LYS A 454 -23.15 -8.35 -22.21
N ALA A 455 -22.48 -8.12 -21.09
CA ALA A 455 -23.07 -8.19 -19.75
C ALA A 455 -22.39 -7.23 -18.78
N ALA A 456 -23.11 -6.93 -17.69
CA ALA A 456 -22.67 -5.97 -16.68
C ALA A 456 -22.59 -6.57 -15.27
N GLY A 457 -21.76 -5.97 -14.42
CA GLY A 457 -21.66 -6.30 -13.01
C GLY A 457 -21.33 -5.07 -12.16
N VAL A 458 -21.61 -5.18 -10.87
CA VAL A 458 -21.44 -4.08 -9.89
C VAL A 458 -20.76 -4.57 -8.63
N ALA A 459 -19.99 -3.68 -8.00
CA ALA A 459 -19.41 -3.91 -6.67
C ALA A 459 -19.25 -2.58 -5.90
N MET A 460 -19.21 -2.70 -4.57
CA MET A 460 -18.86 -1.61 -3.64
C MET A 460 -17.50 -1.87 -3.01
N ALA A 461 -16.87 -0.82 -2.54
CA ALA A 461 -15.63 -0.91 -1.77
C ALA A 461 -15.51 0.19 -0.73
N MET A 462 -14.69 -0.08 0.28
CA MET A 462 -14.16 0.89 1.22
C MET A 462 -12.70 0.58 1.56
N GLN A 463 -12.03 1.54 2.20
CA GLN A 463 -10.68 1.39 2.77
C GLN A 463 -10.55 2.29 3.99
N GLY A 464 -9.35 2.50 4.54
CA GLY A 464 -9.08 3.47 5.58
C GLY A 464 -8.31 4.68 5.08
N SER A 465 -8.20 5.69 5.93
CA SER A 465 -7.36 6.88 5.75
C SER A 465 -6.29 6.89 6.83
N GLY A 466 -5.26 6.05 6.67
CA GLY A 466 -4.26 5.78 7.70
C GLY A 466 -4.70 4.72 8.71
N ILE A 467 -3.84 4.44 9.68
CA ILE A 467 -4.08 3.52 10.79
C ILE A 467 -4.38 4.35 12.04
N SER A 468 -5.62 4.22 12.54
CA SER A 468 -6.11 4.92 13.74
C SER A 468 -5.19 4.71 14.94
N GLY A 469 -4.79 5.79 15.60
CA GLY A 469 -3.95 5.77 16.80
C GLY A 469 -2.48 5.33 16.58
N VAL A 470 -2.07 5.08 15.34
CA VAL A 470 -0.73 4.57 14.98
C VAL A 470 0.01 5.54 14.07
N ASP A 471 -0.63 5.96 12.97
CA ASP A 471 0.05 6.81 11.98
C ASP A 471 0.27 8.22 12.51
N VAL A 472 1.47 8.72 12.25
CA VAL A 472 1.92 10.07 12.61
C VAL A 472 2.50 10.71 11.36
N GLY A 473 2.02 11.89 11.02
CA GLY A 473 2.59 12.74 9.99
C GLY A 473 3.08 14.05 10.60
N SER A 474 4.24 14.54 10.16
CA SER A 474 4.74 15.84 10.56
C SER A 474 5.17 16.65 9.35
N ALA A 475 5.04 17.97 9.45
CA ALA A 475 5.48 18.92 8.46
C ALA A 475 6.21 20.09 9.10
N THR A 476 7.33 20.48 8.51
CA THR A 476 8.02 21.72 8.83
C THR A 476 7.80 22.70 7.68
N LEU A 477 7.28 23.88 7.99
CA LEU A 477 7.09 24.96 7.03
C LEU A 477 7.90 26.17 7.45
N LYS A 478 8.66 26.74 6.49
CA LYS A 478 9.56 27.86 6.70
C LYS A 478 9.32 28.94 5.65
N LEU A 479 9.25 30.20 6.06
CA LEU A 479 9.33 31.35 5.17
C LEU A 479 10.80 31.60 4.82
N ASN A 480 11.15 31.60 3.53
CA ASN A 480 12.48 31.92 3.02
C ASN A 480 12.69 33.44 2.89
N ASP A 481 13.93 33.87 2.75
CA ASP A 481 14.31 35.27 2.65
C ASP A 481 13.83 36.00 1.38
N ASP A 482 13.46 35.24 0.37
CA ASP A 482 12.84 35.76 -0.87
C ASP A 482 11.31 35.81 -0.84
N GLY A 483 10.69 35.43 0.28
CA GLY A 483 9.23 35.37 0.43
C GLY A 483 8.59 34.07 -0.04
N SER A 484 9.36 33.12 -0.58
CA SER A 484 8.90 31.77 -0.88
C SER A 484 8.85 30.91 0.39
N TYR A 485 8.28 29.69 0.27
CA TYR A 485 8.15 28.77 1.39
C TYR A 485 8.88 27.45 1.14
N MET A 486 9.52 26.92 2.18
CA MET A 486 10.07 25.56 2.19
C MET A 486 9.18 24.65 3.03
N LEU A 487 8.60 23.64 2.39
CA LEU A 487 7.84 22.56 3.04
C LEU A 487 8.72 21.31 3.14
N SER A 488 9.12 20.94 4.36
CA SER A 488 9.84 19.70 4.64
C SER A 488 8.90 18.66 5.24
N ILE A 489 8.84 17.47 4.63
CA ILE A 489 7.96 16.36 4.99
C ILE A 489 8.73 15.04 5.11
N GLY A 490 8.28 14.16 6.01
CA GLY A 490 8.82 12.80 6.12
C GLY A 490 8.13 11.79 5.20
N ALA A 491 7.00 12.15 4.59
CA ALA A 491 6.26 11.31 3.65
C ALA A 491 7.04 11.11 2.33
N ALA A 492 6.92 9.91 1.74
CA ALA A 492 7.65 9.54 0.53
C ALA A 492 6.73 9.56 -0.71
N ASP A 493 7.02 10.43 -1.68
CA ASP A 493 6.36 10.38 -2.99
C ASP A 493 6.90 9.20 -3.81
N MET A 494 6.07 8.19 -4.01
CA MET A 494 6.38 7.00 -4.81
C MET A 494 5.79 7.04 -6.23
N GLY A 495 5.43 8.24 -6.71
CA GLY A 495 4.72 8.47 -7.96
C GLY A 495 3.26 8.91 -7.78
N THR A 496 2.77 8.96 -6.56
CA THR A 496 1.39 9.36 -6.20
C THR A 496 1.13 10.84 -6.38
N GLY A 497 2.19 11.68 -6.36
CA GLY A 497 2.08 13.13 -6.40
C GLY A 497 1.85 13.76 -5.03
N CYS A 498 2.20 13.07 -3.95
CA CYS A 498 1.99 13.60 -2.59
C CYS A 498 2.75 14.91 -2.36
N ASP A 499 3.96 15.08 -2.91
CA ASP A 499 4.70 16.35 -2.85
C ASP A 499 3.85 17.52 -3.42
N THR A 500 3.10 17.26 -4.49
CA THR A 500 2.24 18.27 -5.14
C THR A 500 1.00 18.58 -4.31
N ILE A 501 0.28 17.54 -3.82
CA ILE A 501 -0.96 17.78 -3.06
C ILE A 501 -0.69 18.41 -1.70
N LEU A 502 0.44 18.08 -1.05
CA LEU A 502 0.82 18.70 0.22
C LEU A 502 1.24 20.16 0.02
N ALA A 503 1.97 20.47 -1.06
CA ALA A 503 2.24 21.86 -1.45
C ALA A 503 0.95 22.63 -1.79
N GLN A 504 -0.01 21.97 -2.43
CA GLN A 504 -1.31 22.54 -2.78
C GLN A 504 -2.14 22.90 -1.53
N MET A 505 -2.09 22.04 -0.48
CA MET A 505 -2.72 22.33 0.81
C MET A 505 -2.05 23.50 1.54
N ALA A 506 -0.71 23.56 1.54
CA ALA A 506 0.03 24.67 2.13
C ALA A 506 -0.28 25.98 1.39
N ALA A 507 -0.30 25.97 0.08
CA ALA A 507 -0.60 27.12 -0.76
C ALA A 507 -2.04 27.63 -0.58
N GLU A 508 -3.03 26.73 -0.34
CA GLU A 508 -4.40 27.11 -0.02
C GLU A 508 -4.47 27.92 1.27
N GLU A 509 -3.82 27.45 2.33
CA GLU A 509 -3.85 28.12 3.65
C GLU A 509 -3.05 29.42 3.64
N LEU A 510 -1.92 29.47 2.92
CA LEU A 510 -1.08 30.66 2.77
C LEU A 510 -1.56 31.60 1.66
N GLU A 511 -2.66 31.28 0.98
CA GLU A 511 -3.29 32.06 -0.11
C GLU A 511 -2.33 32.40 -1.27
N CYS A 512 -1.29 31.59 -1.47
CA CYS A 512 -0.25 31.82 -2.49
C CYS A 512 -0.37 30.82 -3.66
N ASP A 513 0.48 31.01 -4.68
CA ASP A 513 0.62 30.03 -5.74
C ASP A 513 1.40 28.80 -5.27
N VAL A 514 1.04 27.60 -5.77
CA VAL A 514 1.74 26.34 -5.45
C VAL A 514 3.22 26.40 -5.85
N ASP A 515 3.57 27.19 -6.86
CA ASP A 515 4.96 27.34 -7.28
C ASP A 515 5.83 28.07 -6.24
N ASN A 516 5.22 28.85 -5.33
CA ASN A 516 5.91 29.48 -4.20
C ASN A 516 6.29 28.47 -3.09
N ILE A 517 5.82 27.23 -3.15
CA ILE A 517 6.13 26.18 -2.17
C ILE A 517 7.24 25.28 -2.72
N VAL A 518 8.42 25.31 -2.15
CA VAL A 518 9.50 24.34 -2.42
C VAL A 518 9.32 23.16 -1.49
N VAL A 519 9.29 21.93 -2.04
CA VAL A 519 9.08 20.71 -1.25
C VAL A 519 10.41 19.96 -1.09
N PHE A 520 10.71 19.56 0.14
CA PHE A 520 11.83 18.68 0.49
C PHE A 520 11.31 17.47 1.29
N GLY A 521 11.72 16.28 0.93
CA GLY A 521 11.38 15.02 1.63
C GLY A 521 11.88 13.79 0.87
N ALA A 522 12.10 12.68 1.51
CA ALA A 522 12.15 12.40 2.93
C ALA A 522 13.57 11.97 3.31
N ASP A 523 14.07 12.49 4.39
CA ASP A 523 15.42 12.26 4.91
C ASP A 523 15.32 12.22 6.44
N THR A 524 15.85 11.19 7.08
CA THR A 524 15.72 11.00 8.52
C THR A 524 16.46 12.03 9.37
N ASP A 525 17.37 12.79 8.78
CA ASP A 525 18.13 13.85 9.49
C ASP A 525 17.51 15.24 9.27
N ALA A 526 16.92 15.50 8.10
CA ALA A 526 16.43 16.82 7.70
C ALA A 526 14.91 16.94 7.67
N SER A 527 14.17 15.84 7.54
CA SER A 527 12.71 15.83 7.57
C SER A 527 12.18 15.56 8.97
N PRO A 528 11.03 16.14 9.36
CA PRO A 528 10.35 15.75 10.58
C PRO A 528 9.84 14.31 10.47
N TYR A 529 9.56 13.68 11.62
CA TYR A 529 9.11 12.28 11.66
C TYR A 529 7.78 12.08 10.91
N ASP A 530 7.73 11.02 10.12
CA ASP A 530 6.52 10.53 9.46
C ASP A 530 6.55 9.00 9.49
N SER A 531 5.41 8.37 9.70
CA SER A 531 5.31 6.91 9.73
C SER A 531 5.67 6.27 8.38
N GLY A 532 5.50 7.02 7.29
CA GLY A 532 5.75 6.56 5.92
C GLY A 532 4.51 6.59 5.03
N SER A 533 4.72 6.47 3.72
CA SER A 533 3.63 6.51 2.74
C SER A 533 3.04 5.11 2.54
N TYR A 534 2.14 4.72 3.42
CA TYR A 534 1.38 3.46 3.40
C TYR A 534 -0.01 3.67 4.04
N ALA A 535 -0.86 2.64 4.03
CA ALA A 535 -2.23 2.67 4.56
C ALA A 535 -3.06 3.87 4.08
N SER A 536 -2.67 4.46 2.95
CA SER A 536 -3.27 5.68 2.36
C SER A 536 -3.28 6.88 3.34
N SER A 537 -2.30 6.98 4.24
CA SER A 537 -2.26 7.97 5.33
C SER A 537 -1.89 9.38 4.87
N THR A 538 -1.06 9.53 3.84
CA THR A 538 -0.36 10.79 3.51
C THR A 538 -1.33 11.97 3.32
N THR A 539 -2.40 11.81 2.51
CA THR A 539 -3.35 12.90 2.27
C THR A 539 -4.05 13.34 3.55
N TYR A 540 -4.47 12.39 4.37
CA TYR A 540 -5.27 12.65 5.57
C TYR A 540 -4.40 13.03 6.77
N VAL A 541 -3.38 12.24 7.11
CA VAL A 541 -2.57 12.43 8.32
C VAL A 541 -1.50 13.50 8.10
N THR A 542 -0.62 13.34 7.08
CA THR A 542 0.43 14.33 6.80
C THR A 542 -0.16 15.64 6.28
N GLY A 543 -1.26 15.57 5.49
CA GLY A 543 -1.99 16.75 5.04
C GLY A 543 -2.52 17.62 6.18
N MET A 544 -3.01 17.02 7.28
CA MET A 544 -3.40 17.76 8.47
C MET A 544 -2.22 18.39 9.20
N ALA A 545 -1.06 17.75 9.21
CA ALA A 545 0.16 18.34 9.77
C ALA A 545 0.61 19.57 8.94
N VAL A 546 0.54 19.46 7.61
CA VAL A 546 0.83 20.58 6.68
C VAL A 546 -0.13 21.74 6.92
N ARG A 547 -1.43 21.48 7.00
CA ARG A 547 -2.43 22.51 7.26
C ARG A 547 -2.15 23.23 8.57
N LYS A 548 -1.94 22.51 9.68
CA LYS A 548 -1.59 23.10 10.99
C LYS A 548 -0.32 23.94 10.93
N ALA A 549 0.73 23.45 10.24
CA ALA A 549 1.97 24.21 10.11
C ALA A 549 1.77 25.49 9.29
N SER A 550 0.89 25.46 8.29
CA SER A 550 0.56 26.64 7.48
C SER A 550 -0.25 27.67 8.28
N GLU A 551 -1.24 27.22 9.06
CA GLU A 551 -2.02 28.06 9.98
C GLU A 551 -1.09 28.75 11.00
N GLU A 552 -0.23 27.99 11.68
CA GLU A 552 0.71 28.54 12.69
C GLU A 552 1.75 29.50 12.09
N LEU A 553 2.28 29.19 10.90
CA LEU A 553 3.22 30.11 10.23
C LEU A 553 2.53 31.41 9.83
N LYS A 554 1.32 31.35 9.29
CA LYS A 554 0.50 32.52 8.95
C LYS A 554 0.27 33.40 10.18
N GLU A 555 -0.14 32.81 11.31
CA GLU A 555 -0.28 33.52 12.58
C GLU A 555 1.03 34.20 13.02
N ASN A 556 2.16 33.53 12.90
CA ASN A 556 3.46 34.08 13.26
C ASN A 556 3.86 35.25 12.36
N MET A 557 3.62 35.17 11.07
CA MET A 557 3.84 36.27 10.12
C MET A 557 2.97 37.49 10.48
N MET A 558 1.70 37.26 10.84
CA MET A 558 0.78 38.32 11.31
C MET A 558 1.32 38.98 12.60
N LYS A 559 1.81 38.21 13.57
CA LYS A 559 2.44 38.71 14.80
C LYS A 559 3.69 39.55 14.51
N ILE A 560 4.51 39.16 13.55
CA ILE A 560 5.71 39.91 13.15
C ILE A 560 5.30 41.27 12.56
N ALA A 561 4.31 41.30 11.68
CA ALA A 561 3.79 42.53 11.10
C ALA A 561 3.15 43.43 12.18
N ALA A 562 2.39 42.85 13.09
CA ALA A 562 1.76 43.56 14.21
C ALA A 562 2.79 44.21 15.14
N ASN A 563 3.90 43.49 15.44
CA ASN A 563 5.02 44.03 16.23
C ASN A 563 5.67 45.23 15.56
N LYS A 564 5.81 45.22 14.23
CA LYS A 564 6.34 46.35 13.46
C LYS A 564 5.46 47.58 13.55
N TRP A 565 4.13 47.39 13.50
CA TRP A 565 3.17 48.49 13.50
C TRP A 565 2.57 48.82 14.89
N GLU A 566 3.02 48.09 15.93
CA GLU A 566 2.54 48.23 17.31
C GLU A 566 1.00 48.16 17.39
N CYS A 567 0.39 47.19 16.68
CA CYS A 567 -1.04 47.01 16.59
C CYS A 567 -1.45 45.55 16.90
N ASP A 568 -2.77 45.30 16.97
CA ASP A 568 -3.33 43.97 17.14
C ASP A 568 -3.17 43.17 15.84
N PRO A 569 -2.62 41.91 15.86
CA PRO A 569 -2.60 41.06 14.69
C PRO A 569 -3.93 40.83 14.00
N GLU A 570 -5.05 40.81 14.78
CA GLU A 570 -6.40 40.64 14.24
C GLU A 570 -6.90 41.85 13.42
N SER A 571 -6.25 43.02 13.56
CA SER A 571 -6.57 44.22 12.76
C SER A 571 -5.93 44.20 11.36
N LEU A 572 -5.03 43.27 11.09
CA LEU A 572 -4.30 43.17 9.84
C LEU A 572 -4.98 42.20 8.86
N VAL A 573 -4.71 42.36 7.57
CA VAL A 573 -5.23 41.52 6.50
C VAL A 573 -4.10 40.75 5.86
N PHE A 574 -4.14 39.42 5.95
CA PHE A 574 -3.19 38.55 5.26
C PHE A 574 -3.66 38.32 3.82
N THR A 575 -2.74 38.44 2.89
CA THR A 575 -2.93 38.06 1.48
C THR A 575 -1.82 37.12 1.05
N GLY A 576 -1.92 36.51 -0.12
CA GLY A 576 -0.88 35.61 -0.65
C GLY A 576 0.50 36.23 -0.88
N ASN A 577 0.62 37.58 -0.84
CA ASN A 577 1.87 38.30 -1.11
C ASN A 577 2.23 39.31 -0.03
N THR A 578 1.26 39.81 0.72
CA THR A 578 1.46 40.88 1.70
C THR A 578 0.62 40.66 2.96
N ILE A 579 1.02 41.34 4.02
CA ILE A 579 0.16 41.64 5.17
C ILE A 579 -0.09 43.14 5.14
N ASP A 580 -1.35 43.50 5.09
CA ASP A 580 -1.78 44.90 4.94
C ASP A 580 -2.32 45.43 6.27
N ASN A 581 -1.97 46.71 6.59
CA ASN A 581 -2.53 47.43 7.71
C ASN A 581 -3.59 48.42 7.19
N PRO A 582 -4.90 48.12 7.33
CA PRO A 582 -5.95 48.99 6.85
C PRO A 582 -6.01 50.36 7.56
N ALA A 583 -5.47 50.47 8.79
CA ALA A 583 -5.50 51.73 9.56
C ALA A 583 -4.45 52.74 9.06
N THR A 584 -3.29 52.27 8.57
CA THR A 584 -2.21 53.12 8.06
C THR A 584 -2.10 53.12 6.55
N ASN A 585 -2.83 52.22 5.87
CA ASN A 585 -2.72 51.95 4.42
C ASN A 585 -1.29 51.54 3.99
N GLU A 586 -0.57 50.84 4.86
CA GLU A 586 0.74 50.29 4.59
C GLU A 586 0.65 48.80 4.32
N SER A 587 1.55 48.25 3.47
CA SER A 587 1.70 46.83 3.16
C SER A 587 3.10 46.36 3.50
N PHE A 588 3.19 45.14 3.98
CA PHE A 588 4.44 44.47 4.35
C PHE A 588 4.53 43.17 3.56
N THR A 589 5.43 43.11 2.59
CA THR A 589 5.59 41.90 1.76
C THR A 589 6.12 40.72 2.58
N HIS A 590 5.89 39.51 2.11
CA HIS A 590 6.45 38.31 2.77
C HIS A 590 7.98 38.33 2.77
N THR A 591 8.63 38.91 1.73
CA THR A 591 10.08 39.18 1.72
C THR A 591 10.50 40.18 2.82
N ASP A 592 9.72 41.26 3.00
CA ASP A 592 9.99 42.24 4.07
C ASP A 592 9.85 41.59 5.46
N ILE A 593 8.83 40.74 5.66
CA ILE A 593 8.63 39.99 6.90
C ILE A 593 9.83 39.08 7.18
N ALA A 594 10.27 38.32 6.17
CA ALA A 594 11.41 37.43 6.28
C ALA A 594 12.70 38.21 6.66
N THR A 595 12.94 39.34 5.97
CA THR A 595 14.10 40.21 6.25
C THR A 595 14.00 40.84 7.65
N PHE A 596 12.85 41.36 8.02
CA PHE A 596 12.64 41.97 9.33
C PHE A 596 12.81 40.94 10.47
N SER A 597 12.38 39.69 10.25
CA SER A 597 12.51 38.63 11.24
C SER A 597 13.94 38.22 11.55
N GLN A 598 14.91 38.55 10.67
CA GLN A 598 16.33 38.27 10.87
C GLN A 598 17.01 39.32 11.79
N CYS A 599 16.34 40.42 12.13
CA CYS A 599 16.88 41.54 12.86
C CYS A 599 16.17 41.75 14.22
N GLY A 600 16.55 40.94 15.23
CA GLY A 600 16.07 41.14 16.61
C GLY A 600 14.62 40.67 16.90
N ASN A 601 13.96 40.01 15.97
CA ASN A 601 12.63 39.42 16.17
C ASN A 601 12.78 38.01 16.76
N THR A 602 11.92 37.67 17.74
CA THR A 602 11.89 36.36 18.41
C THR A 602 10.74 35.47 17.97
N VAL A 603 9.84 35.95 17.10
CA VAL A 603 8.73 35.15 16.55
C VAL A 603 9.29 34.22 15.46
N PRO A 604 9.08 32.88 15.56
CA PRO A 604 9.63 31.98 14.59
C PRO A 604 8.95 32.09 13.21
N ILE A 605 9.77 32.10 12.16
CA ILE A 605 9.30 31.98 10.74
C ILE A 605 9.52 30.56 10.19
N GLN A 606 9.81 29.62 11.06
CA GLN A 606 9.85 28.19 10.81
C GLN A 606 9.09 27.48 11.90
N VAL A 607 8.12 26.68 11.52
CA VAL A 607 7.24 25.94 12.43
C VAL A 607 7.24 24.46 12.07
N THR A 608 7.03 23.61 13.06
CA THR A 608 6.92 22.16 12.86
C THR A 608 5.68 21.67 13.58
N CYS A 609 4.72 21.13 12.84
CA CYS A 609 3.51 20.55 13.39
C CYS A 609 3.44 19.05 13.14
N THR A 610 2.84 18.35 14.11
CA THR A 610 2.62 16.91 14.06
C THR A 610 1.13 16.62 14.18
N HIS A 611 0.67 15.61 13.45
CA HIS A 611 -0.70 15.11 13.53
C HIS A 611 -0.73 13.60 13.61
N SER A 612 -1.66 13.08 14.42
CA SER A 612 -2.09 11.69 14.49
C SER A 612 -3.60 11.67 14.69
N SER A 613 -4.28 10.75 14.05
CA SER A 613 -5.74 10.63 14.17
C SER A 613 -6.14 9.43 15.01
N LYS A 614 -7.19 9.58 15.83
CA LYS A 614 -7.80 8.48 16.59
C LYS A 614 -8.84 7.70 15.78
N ILE A 615 -9.16 8.17 14.58
CA ILE A 615 -10.09 7.54 13.66
C ILE A 615 -9.44 7.40 12.27
N SER A 616 -9.98 6.50 11.46
CA SER A 616 -9.54 6.26 10.09
C SER A 616 -10.74 6.34 9.13
N PRO A 617 -11.21 7.58 8.80
CA PRO A 617 -12.43 7.75 8.02
C PRO A 617 -12.31 7.08 6.66
N PRO A 618 -13.24 6.18 6.30
CA PRO A 618 -13.10 5.41 5.08
C PRO A 618 -13.47 6.22 3.83
N PRO A 619 -12.65 6.15 2.77
CA PRO A 619 -13.11 6.40 1.41
C PRO A 619 -14.03 5.27 0.96
N TYR A 620 -14.99 5.59 0.09
CA TYR A 620 -15.92 4.64 -0.49
C TYR A 620 -15.86 4.66 -2.01
N MET A 621 -16.26 3.56 -2.65
CA MET A 621 -16.28 3.47 -4.10
C MET A 621 -17.39 2.54 -4.56
N VAL A 622 -18.00 2.86 -5.70
CA VAL A 622 -18.84 1.96 -6.50
C VAL A 622 -18.16 1.76 -7.86
N GLY A 623 -18.01 0.50 -8.27
CA GLY A 623 -17.52 0.12 -9.59
C GLY A 623 -18.57 -0.64 -10.38
N MET A 624 -18.76 -0.27 -11.65
CA MET A 624 -19.63 -0.97 -12.59
C MET A 624 -18.86 -1.33 -13.86
N ALA A 625 -18.86 -2.60 -14.23
CA ALA A 625 -18.13 -3.14 -15.38
C ALA A 625 -19.09 -3.61 -16.46
N GLU A 626 -18.78 -3.36 -17.74
CA GLU A 626 -19.40 -3.96 -18.90
C GLU A 626 -18.34 -4.75 -19.67
N ILE A 627 -18.65 -6.00 -20.00
CA ILE A 627 -17.76 -6.91 -20.72
C ILE A 627 -18.43 -7.46 -21.97
N ALA A 628 -17.60 -7.96 -22.90
CA ALA A 628 -18.02 -8.91 -23.94
C ALA A 628 -17.34 -10.27 -23.67
N LEU A 629 -18.13 -11.30 -23.45
CA LEU A 629 -17.67 -12.67 -23.21
C LEU A 629 -17.93 -13.55 -24.43
N ASP A 630 -16.91 -14.26 -24.89
CA ASP A 630 -17.02 -15.38 -25.82
C ASP A 630 -17.13 -16.69 -25.00
N LYS A 631 -18.33 -17.33 -25.05
CA LYS A 631 -18.59 -18.55 -24.29
C LYS A 631 -17.81 -19.77 -24.77
N GLU A 632 -17.40 -19.81 -26.04
CA GLU A 632 -16.69 -20.96 -26.61
C GLU A 632 -15.22 -20.95 -26.16
N THR A 633 -14.64 -19.76 -26.02
CA THR A 633 -13.22 -19.60 -25.68
C THR A 633 -12.98 -19.14 -24.25
N GLY A 634 -14.01 -18.66 -23.54
CA GLY A 634 -13.89 -18.02 -22.23
C GLY A 634 -13.23 -16.63 -22.29
N SER A 635 -12.99 -16.08 -23.48
CA SER A 635 -12.31 -14.78 -23.62
C SER A 635 -13.20 -13.63 -23.17
N VAL A 636 -12.65 -12.75 -22.34
CA VAL A 636 -13.31 -11.57 -21.79
C VAL A 636 -12.64 -10.31 -22.31
N GLU A 637 -13.42 -9.45 -22.96
CA GLU A 637 -13.03 -8.08 -23.33
C GLU A 637 -13.75 -7.09 -22.42
N ILE A 638 -13.00 -6.15 -21.84
CA ILE A 638 -13.59 -5.05 -21.06
C ILE A 638 -14.02 -3.95 -22.03
N LEU A 639 -15.32 -3.64 -22.03
CA LEU A 639 -15.88 -2.59 -22.90
C LEU A 639 -15.87 -1.23 -22.18
N ASP A 640 -16.34 -1.21 -20.93
CA ASP A 640 -16.53 0.01 -20.16
C ASP A 640 -16.42 -0.28 -18.66
N TYR A 641 -15.80 0.64 -17.93
CA TYR A 641 -15.73 0.61 -16.47
C TYR A 641 -16.01 1.99 -15.89
N VAL A 642 -17.05 2.10 -15.09
CA VAL A 642 -17.39 3.32 -14.36
C VAL A 642 -17.01 3.15 -12.90
N ALA A 643 -16.20 4.07 -12.42
CA ALA A 643 -15.81 4.20 -11.01
C ALA A 643 -16.31 5.52 -10.44
N VAL A 644 -17.06 5.45 -9.35
CA VAL A 644 -17.47 6.64 -8.59
C VAL A 644 -16.90 6.55 -7.19
N VAL A 645 -16.08 7.53 -6.81
CA VAL A 645 -15.30 7.52 -5.58
C VAL A 645 -15.72 8.65 -4.66
N ASP A 646 -15.90 8.35 -3.38
CA ASP A 646 -15.97 9.31 -2.29
C ASP A 646 -14.63 9.31 -1.53
N CYS A 647 -13.80 10.29 -1.78
CA CYS A 647 -12.58 10.56 -1.02
C CYS A 647 -12.67 11.90 -0.24
N GLY A 648 -13.89 12.30 0.14
CA GLY A 648 -14.14 13.62 0.73
C GLY A 648 -13.93 14.72 -0.31
N THR A 649 -13.25 15.80 0.07
CA THR A 649 -12.81 16.82 -0.87
C THR A 649 -11.64 16.31 -1.70
N VAL A 650 -11.79 16.32 -3.02
CA VAL A 650 -10.71 15.96 -3.95
C VAL A 650 -9.67 17.07 -3.97
N VAL A 651 -8.47 16.83 -3.47
CA VAL A 651 -7.42 17.88 -3.39
C VAL A 651 -6.92 18.27 -4.77
N ASN A 652 -6.64 17.28 -5.62
CA ASN A 652 -6.19 17.47 -7.01
C ASN A 652 -6.95 16.52 -7.93
N THR A 653 -7.79 17.07 -8.79
CA THR A 653 -8.68 16.27 -9.63
C THR A 653 -7.94 15.41 -10.65
N ASN A 654 -6.85 15.91 -11.26
CA ASN A 654 -6.05 15.14 -12.20
C ASN A 654 -5.34 13.96 -11.52
N LEU A 655 -4.66 14.22 -10.40
CA LEU A 655 -3.92 13.19 -9.70
C LEU A 655 -4.85 12.12 -9.10
N ALA A 656 -6.02 12.53 -8.58
CA ALA A 656 -7.02 11.61 -8.07
C ALA A 656 -7.59 10.70 -9.18
N THR A 657 -7.85 11.25 -10.36
CA THR A 657 -8.30 10.47 -11.54
C THR A 657 -7.25 9.44 -11.93
N VAL A 658 -5.99 9.86 -12.11
CA VAL A 658 -4.89 8.94 -12.47
C VAL A 658 -4.66 7.86 -11.41
N GLN A 659 -4.79 8.21 -10.11
CA GLN A 659 -4.71 7.21 -9.04
C GLN A 659 -5.85 6.20 -9.11
N THR A 660 -7.06 6.63 -9.45
CA THR A 660 -8.22 5.73 -9.60
C THR A 660 -8.03 4.82 -10.80
N GLU A 661 -7.73 5.37 -11.98
CA GLU A 661 -7.49 4.57 -13.21
C GLU A 661 -6.36 3.54 -12.99
N GLY A 662 -5.25 3.95 -12.37
CA GLY A 662 -4.13 3.04 -12.07
C GLY A 662 -4.51 1.93 -11.09
N GLY A 663 -5.40 2.19 -10.13
CA GLY A 663 -5.92 1.17 -9.22
C GLY A 663 -6.88 0.20 -9.91
N LEU A 664 -7.74 0.72 -10.80
CA LEU A 664 -8.64 -0.11 -11.61
C LEU A 664 -7.86 -1.10 -12.48
N VAL A 665 -6.81 -0.63 -13.17
CA VAL A 665 -5.97 -1.49 -14.03
C VAL A 665 -5.32 -2.61 -13.22
N GLN A 666 -4.78 -2.31 -12.04
CA GLN A 666 -4.23 -3.35 -11.16
C GLN A 666 -5.29 -4.34 -10.69
N GLY A 667 -6.50 -3.87 -10.32
CA GLY A 667 -7.61 -4.74 -9.93
C GLY A 667 -8.13 -5.61 -11.06
N ILE A 668 -8.15 -5.09 -12.29
CA ILE A 668 -8.51 -5.83 -13.51
C ILE A 668 -7.46 -6.91 -13.80
N GLY A 669 -6.16 -6.57 -13.71
CA GLY A 669 -5.08 -7.53 -13.89
C GLY A 669 -5.17 -8.69 -12.89
N MET A 670 -5.39 -8.38 -11.62
CA MET A 670 -5.61 -9.39 -10.58
C MET A 670 -6.84 -10.25 -10.85
N ALA A 671 -7.89 -9.68 -11.43
CA ALA A 671 -9.12 -10.40 -11.74
C ALA A 671 -8.97 -11.37 -12.91
N LEU A 672 -8.21 -11.02 -13.96
CA LEU A 672 -8.25 -11.72 -15.25
C LEU A 672 -6.94 -12.38 -15.69
N SER A 673 -5.76 -11.90 -15.24
CA SER A 673 -4.49 -12.32 -15.86
C SER A 673 -3.32 -12.53 -14.91
N GLU A 674 -3.29 -11.89 -13.75
CA GLU A 674 -2.14 -11.90 -12.86
C GLU A 674 -2.22 -13.00 -11.81
N SER A 675 -1.18 -13.81 -11.71
CA SER A 675 -1.00 -14.80 -10.65
C SER A 675 0.46 -15.14 -10.48
N ILE A 676 0.83 -15.58 -9.29
CA ILE A 676 2.09 -16.22 -8.98
C ILE A 676 1.82 -17.68 -8.70
N THR A 677 2.49 -18.56 -9.43
CA THR A 677 2.46 -20.02 -9.23
C THR A 677 3.82 -20.55 -8.85
N TYR A 678 3.84 -21.74 -8.26
CA TYR A 678 5.05 -22.37 -7.78
C TYR A 678 5.22 -23.75 -8.38
N SER A 679 6.46 -24.08 -8.77
CA SER A 679 6.83 -25.44 -9.15
C SER A 679 6.64 -26.39 -7.96
N PRO A 680 6.59 -27.73 -8.19
CA PRO A 680 6.53 -28.71 -7.11
C PRO A 680 7.71 -28.66 -6.11
N LYS A 681 8.78 -27.95 -6.47
CA LYS A 681 9.94 -27.72 -5.61
C LYS A 681 9.93 -26.37 -4.91
N GLY A 682 8.82 -25.59 -5.02
CA GLY A 682 8.66 -24.28 -4.38
C GLY A 682 9.28 -23.09 -5.13
N GLY A 683 9.84 -23.29 -6.33
CA GLY A 683 10.38 -22.21 -7.15
C GLY A 683 9.27 -21.43 -7.86
N LEU A 684 9.40 -20.11 -7.90
CA LEU A 684 8.46 -19.18 -8.57
C LEU A 684 8.50 -19.40 -10.09
N THR A 685 7.33 -19.54 -10.72
CA THR A 685 7.20 -19.76 -12.16
C THR A 685 7.19 -18.45 -12.94
N GLU A 686 6.40 -17.47 -12.47
CA GLU A 686 6.26 -16.15 -13.11
C GLU A 686 7.29 -15.18 -12.52
N ASN A 687 8.53 -15.25 -12.98
CA ASN A 687 9.67 -14.50 -12.43
C ASN A 687 10.17 -13.34 -13.32
N ASN A 688 9.43 -12.99 -14.36
CA ASN A 688 9.74 -11.86 -15.25
C ASN A 688 8.51 -11.47 -16.07
N PHE A 689 8.55 -10.34 -16.80
CA PHE A 689 7.40 -9.85 -17.58
C PHE A 689 7.08 -10.67 -18.85
N MET A 690 7.89 -11.67 -19.20
CA MET A 690 7.53 -12.63 -20.26
C MET A 690 6.53 -13.67 -19.75
N THR A 691 6.59 -14.00 -18.47
CA THR A 691 5.72 -15.01 -17.83
C THR A 691 4.64 -14.38 -16.95
N TYR A 692 4.93 -13.29 -16.24
CA TYR A 692 3.97 -12.54 -15.43
C TYR A 692 3.24 -11.49 -16.30
N LYS A 693 1.92 -11.65 -16.45
CA LYS A 693 1.10 -10.90 -17.42
C LYS A 693 0.33 -9.76 -16.76
N ILE A 694 0.93 -8.58 -16.75
CA ILE A 694 0.21 -7.34 -16.40
C ILE A 694 -0.61 -6.85 -17.59
N PRO A 695 -1.78 -6.24 -17.37
CA PRO A 695 -2.58 -5.65 -18.43
C PRO A 695 -1.84 -4.54 -19.17
N THR A 696 -2.07 -4.46 -20.47
CA THR A 696 -1.62 -3.37 -21.33
C THR A 696 -2.76 -2.40 -21.64
N ARG A 697 -2.48 -1.29 -22.31
CA ARG A 697 -3.53 -0.35 -22.76
C ARG A 697 -4.56 -1.00 -23.70
N LEU A 698 -4.17 -2.05 -24.42
CA LEU A 698 -5.07 -2.79 -25.34
C LEU A 698 -6.08 -3.67 -24.58
N ASP A 699 -5.76 -4.07 -23.35
CA ASP A 699 -6.63 -4.92 -22.53
C ASP A 699 -7.70 -4.11 -21.78
N MET A 700 -7.59 -2.76 -21.83
CA MET A 700 -8.51 -1.85 -21.15
C MET A 700 -9.50 -1.24 -22.13
N GLY A 701 -10.78 -1.33 -21.85
CA GLY A 701 -11.83 -0.56 -22.50
C GLY A 701 -11.85 0.90 -22.04
N HIS A 702 -13.02 1.49 -21.98
CA HIS A 702 -13.19 2.83 -21.44
C HIS A 702 -13.18 2.82 -19.91
N LEU A 703 -12.24 3.53 -19.28
CA LEU A 703 -12.25 3.77 -17.84
C LEU A 703 -12.78 5.19 -17.60
N ARG A 704 -13.88 5.29 -16.86
CA ARG A 704 -14.56 6.55 -16.54
C ARG A 704 -14.61 6.75 -15.04
N VAL A 705 -13.96 7.82 -14.57
CA VAL A 705 -13.84 8.13 -13.14
C VAL A 705 -14.64 9.35 -12.80
N TYR A 706 -15.43 9.24 -11.74
CA TYR A 706 -16.23 10.32 -11.17
C TYR A 706 -16.02 10.41 -9.66
N PHE A 707 -16.25 11.58 -9.11
CA PHE A 707 -16.16 11.81 -7.68
C PHE A 707 -17.49 12.32 -7.14
N GLU A 708 -17.92 11.74 -6.01
CA GLU A 708 -18.94 12.29 -5.14
C GLU A 708 -18.28 12.77 -3.86
N SER A 709 -18.79 13.85 -3.30
CA SER A 709 -18.16 14.49 -2.13
C SER A 709 -18.99 14.25 -0.88
N SER A 710 -18.33 13.68 0.13
CA SER A 710 -18.62 13.92 1.54
C SER A 710 -17.59 14.91 2.09
N TYR A 711 -17.86 15.53 3.25
CA TYR A 711 -16.91 16.42 3.90
C TYR A 711 -16.42 15.79 5.20
N GLU A 712 -15.13 15.41 5.25
CA GLU A 712 -14.52 14.83 6.44
C GLU A 712 -14.01 15.96 7.37
N LYS A 713 -14.67 16.15 8.49
CA LYS A 713 -14.35 17.23 9.43
C LYS A 713 -12.95 17.14 10.02
N THR A 714 -12.41 15.94 10.14
CA THR A 714 -11.10 15.66 10.73
C THR A 714 -9.97 15.65 9.69
N GLY A 715 -10.30 15.74 8.41
CA GLY A 715 -9.34 15.76 7.30
C GLY A 715 -9.02 17.17 6.80
N PRO A 716 -7.86 17.34 6.14
CA PRO A 716 -7.46 18.64 5.60
C PRO A 716 -8.46 19.07 4.51
N PHE A 717 -9.07 20.25 4.69
CA PHE A 717 -10.09 20.81 3.77
C PHE A 717 -11.26 19.84 3.47
N GLY A 718 -11.51 18.88 4.35
CA GLY A 718 -12.56 17.86 4.18
C GLY A 718 -12.15 16.63 3.37
N ALA A 719 -10.87 16.44 3.09
CA ALA A 719 -10.34 15.31 2.31
C ALA A 719 -10.21 14.04 3.15
N LYS A 720 -10.39 12.89 2.50
CA LYS A 720 -10.00 11.54 2.93
C LYS A 720 -8.93 10.98 1.99
N SER A 721 -8.58 9.72 2.17
CA SER A 721 -7.67 9.04 1.26
C SER A 721 -8.35 8.57 -0.04
N ILE A 722 -7.52 8.15 -1.02
CA ILE A 722 -7.99 7.52 -2.25
C ILE A 722 -7.09 6.33 -2.67
N GLY A 723 -5.87 6.26 -2.11
CA GLY A 723 -4.78 5.44 -2.65
C GLY A 723 -5.10 3.97 -2.86
N GLU A 724 -5.84 3.33 -1.96
CA GLU A 724 -6.05 1.87 -1.95
C GLU A 724 -7.47 1.44 -2.27
N CYS A 725 -8.50 2.23 -1.95
CA CYS A 725 -9.89 1.88 -2.19
C CYS A 725 -10.16 1.50 -3.66
N VAL A 726 -9.48 2.15 -4.56
CA VAL A 726 -9.69 2.11 -6.02
C VAL A 726 -9.29 0.81 -6.72
N ILE A 727 -8.63 -0.14 -6.02
CA ILE A 727 -8.31 -1.47 -6.56
C ILE A 727 -9.36 -2.52 -6.21
N ASN A 728 -10.29 -2.24 -5.31
CA ASN A 728 -11.07 -3.27 -4.63
C ASN A 728 -12.32 -3.71 -5.41
N THR A 729 -12.87 -2.88 -6.31
CA THR A 729 -14.13 -3.19 -7.01
C THR A 729 -13.97 -4.02 -8.29
N PRO A 730 -12.85 -4.02 -9.05
CA PRO A 730 -12.80 -4.70 -10.33
C PRO A 730 -13.07 -6.22 -10.27
N ALA A 731 -12.43 -6.94 -9.37
CA ALA A 731 -12.57 -8.39 -9.31
C ALA A 731 -14.03 -8.84 -9.08
N PRO A 732 -14.76 -8.34 -8.06
CA PRO A 732 -16.15 -8.75 -7.86
C PRO A 732 -17.10 -8.23 -8.94
N ALA A 733 -16.88 -7.04 -9.50
CA ALA A 733 -17.70 -6.50 -10.58
C ALA A 733 -17.54 -7.31 -11.88
N LEU A 734 -16.31 -7.69 -12.23
CA LEU A 734 -16.03 -8.54 -13.39
C LEU A 734 -16.57 -9.97 -13.20
N CYS A 735 -16.44 -10.54 -11.99
CA CYS A 735 -17.03 -11.85 -11.69
C CYS A 735 -18.54 -11.85 -11.88
N ALA A 736 -19.23 -10.81 -11.39
CA ALA A 736 -20.68 -10.65 -11.60
C ALA A 736 -21.05 -10.48 -13.08
N ALA A 737 -20.26 -9.72 -13.84
CA ALA A 737 -20.46 -9.54 -15.28
C ALA A 737 -20.27 -10.85 -16.06
N ILE A 738 -19.26 -11.65 -15.72
CA ILE A 738 -19.02 -12.99 -16.30
C ILE A 738 -20.20 -13.91 -15.99
N HIS A 739 -20.64 -13.98 -14.72
CA HIS A 739 -21.83 -14.77 -14.36
C HIS A 739 -23.05 -14.31 -15.13
N SER A 740 -23.31 -13.00 -15.21
CA SER A 740 -24.42 -12.45 -15.98
C SER A 740 -24.40 -12.87 -17.47
N ALA A 741 -23.18 -13.02 -18.05
CA ALA A 741 -23.00 -13.41 -19.44
C ALA A 741 -23.21 -14.94 -19.68
N CYS A 742 -22.77 -15.79 -18.74
CA CYS A 742 -22.70 -17.24 -18.99
C CYS A 742 -23.40 -18.12 -17.94
N GLY A 743 -23.82 -17.58 -16.80
CA GLY A 743 -24.46 -18.33 -15.71
C GLY A 743 -23.50 -19.02 -14.74
N ALA A 744 -22.17 -18.94 -14.97
CA ALA A 744 -21.15 -19.59 -14.15
C ALA A 744 -20.51 -18.66 -13.15
N TRP A 745 -20.29 -19.11 -11.91
CA TRP A 745 -19.54 -18.39 -10.88
C TRP A 745 -18.09 -18.88 -10.82
N VAL A 746 -17.13 -18.02 -11.16
CA VAL A 746 -15.69 -18.31 -11.02
C VAL A 746 -15.21 -17.77 -9.67
N ARG A 747 -14.95 -18.67 -8.71
CA ARG A 747 -14.55 -18.30 -7.33
C ARG A 747 -13.05 -18.35 -7.08
N ASP A 748 -12.28 -18.67 -8.11
CA ASP A 748 -10.83 -18.80 -8.06
C ASP A 748 -10.17 -17.82 -9.05
N LEU A 749 -9.56 -16.75 -8.55
CA LEU A 749 -8.83 -15.77 -9.36
C LEU A 749 -7.45 -16.32 -9.83
N PRO A 750 -6.93 -15.80 -10.95
CA PRO A 750 -7.60 -14.96 -11.95
C PRO A 750 -8.64 -15.78 -12.72
N MET A 751 -9.69 -15.12 -13.18
CA MET A 751 -10.76 -15.72 -14.01
C MET A 751 -10.25 -15.86 -15.45
N THR A 752 -9.33 -16.81 -15.64
CA THR A 752 -8.75 -17.08 -16.97
C THR A 752 -9.80 -17.67 -17.90
N PRO A 753 -9.62 -17.54 -19.23
CA PRO A 753 -10.51 -18.18 -20.21
C PRO A 753 -10.75 -19.66 -19.94
N GLU A 754 -9.72 -20.42 -19.56
CA GLU A 754 -9.82 -21.83 -19.19
C GLU A 754 -10.78 -22.06 -18.01
N LYS A 755 -10.60 -21.29 -16.91
CA LYS A 755 -11.46 -21.43 -15.72
C LYS A 755 -12.91 -21.05 -16.01
N ILE A 756 -13.14 -20.06 -16.89
CA ILE A 756 -14.49 -19.64 -17.30
C ILE A 756 -15.16 -20.76 -18.08
N VAL A 757 -14.48 -21.34 -19.08
CA VAL A 757 -15.05 -22.46 -19.87
C VAL A 757 -15.35 -23.65 -18.97
N MET A 758 -14.44 -24.04 -18.11
CA MET A 758 -14.65 -25.16 -17.16
C MET A 758 -15.85 -24.91 -16.25
N ALA A 759 -16.02 -23.67 -15.75
CA ALA A 759 -17.16 -23.32 -14.89
C ALA A 759 -18.50 -23.24 -15.63
N ILE A 760 -18.51 -23.08 -16.96
CA ILE A 760 -19.73 -23.17 -17.79
C ILE A 760 -20.18 -24.62 -17.96
N ASP A 761 -19.21 -25.56 -18.05
CA ASP A 761 -19.46 -26.99 -18.27
C ASP A 761 -19.92 -27.74 -17.00
N GLU A 762 -19.67 -27.16 -15.80
CA GLU A 762 -20.13 -27.66 -14.49
C GLU A 762 -21.60 -27.31 -14.22
#